data_f69b260eb5ce93ec8c0730f3ee378385
#
_entry.id   f69b260eb5ce93ec8c0730f3ee378385
#
_cell.length_a   1.000
_cell.length_b   1.000
_cell.length_c   1.000
_cell.angle_alpha   90.00
_cell.angle_beta   90.00
_cell.angle_gamma   90.00
#
_symmetry.space_group_name_H-M   'P 1'
#
loop_
_entity.id
_entity.type
_entity.pdbx_description
1 polymer ?
#
loop_
_entity_poly.entity_id
_entity_poly.type
_entity_poly.pdbx_seq_one_letter_code
_entity_poly.pdbx_strand_id
1 'polypeptide(L)'
;MQTRRIFMASALALAFAAPGAAKRGATAEDYFAFELPNDAHISPDGKQVAYVVTTIDQKANRRRTAVWAVAADGNSAPRRLSADAFNSNAPRWSPDGTRLAFLSSRNAEGAAAGEAPRPQIWVLRLDGGEAQILTNLKNGVTSFQWSPDSKRFVLLSRTGPSDNLTPAQVKSDVRHYTHISYKFNDTGWYDDKRSHVWVADAATGAAKQITSGEDWNDADPQWSPDSTRIAFVSDRTGKEYDEGHNKDVWVIPAEGGALTKISDHEFEDTQPRWSPDGRQIAFTGQTKRRQFPMLYVAPAAGGAPSKLVSEQVDLIPTALHWGPGGKDLRFQSGFKGTEHVFKVDVATGALSQVTKGERAVSGFDMNEKAGLMTYFANDFRRQDDLYVSALDGSGQRQLTHLNAALGNELDLASVERVPYKSTDGWDIDGFLMKPVGFDPSKKYPMILSIHGGPAGQYGVDWNHEFQVYAGKGWAVFFTNPRGSTGYGQQFERGIVNNWGGMDYRDIMAGVDAVLKQNPWIDASRLGVTGGSYGGFMTNWILGHTTRFKAAVTLRSISNFISDDGTRDGAYGHEDDFKGLVFDEFDQYWNASPLKYAKNVKTPTLILHSDNDFRVPIEQGEQWYRALKHYGVTAEIVFFPRENHNLTRTGEPKHLVESLNWQCYWFDRYLNGNDNAKPPDAF
;
A
#
# COMPACT_ATOMS: atom_id res chain seq x y z
N MET A 1 -15.85 40.18 -72.30
CA MET A 1 -15.23 39.22 -71.41
C MET A 1 -14.92 39.96 -70.09
N GLN A 2 -15.82 39.78 -69.06
CA GLN A 2 -15.66 40.46 -67.77
C GLN A 2 -15.22 39.40 -66.73
N THR A 3 -14.04 39.58 -66.18
CA THR A 3 -13.49 38.78 -65.10
C THR A 3 -14.01 39.29 -63.77
N ARG A 4 -14.85 38.46 -63.09
CA ARG A 4 -15.29 38.74 -61.73
C ARG A 4 -14.19 38.27 -60.74
N ARG A 5 -13.63 39.20 -59.97
CA ARG A 5 -12.83 38.93 -58.78
C ARG A 5 -13.73 38.67 -57.60
N ILE A 6 -13.61 37.48 -56.99
CA ILE A 6 -14.27 37.11 -55.73
C ILE A 6 -13.33 37.52 -54.59
N PHE A 7 -13.76 38.45 -53.75
CA PHE A 7 -13.13 38.75 -52.46
C PHE A 7 -13.61 37.73 -51.41
N MET A 8 -12.71 36.90 -50.91
CA MET A 8 -12.94 36.15 -49.70
C MET A 8 -12.66 37.04 -48.50
N ALA A 9 -13.68 37.36 -47.74
CA ALA A 9 -13.56 37.98 -46.42
C ALA A 9 -13.31 36.88 -45.39
N SER A 10 -12.09 36.86 -44.82
CA SER A 10 -11.77 36.00 -43.66
C SER A 10 -12.40 36.59 -42.42
N ALA A 11 -13.46 35.96 -41.90
CA ALA A 11 -14.02 36.29 -40.61
C ALA A 11 -13.11 35.69 -39.53
N LEU A 12 -12.43 36.53 -38.79
CA LEU A 12 -11.71 36.15 -37.55
C LEU A 12 -12.77 35.87 -36.49
N ALA A 13 -13.03 34.62 -36.20
CA ALA A 13 -13.83 34.22 -35.06
C ALA A 13 -13.00 34.43 -33.79
N LEU A 14 -13.26 35.49 -33.05
CA LEU A 14 -12.83 35.63 -31.66
C LEU A 14 -13.55 34.54 -30.82
N ALA A 15 -12.86 33.48 -30.50
CA ALA A 15 -13.33 32.54 -29.49
C ALA A 15 -13.27 33.27 -28.13
N PHE A 16 -14.42 33.72 -27.65
CA PHE A 16 -14.57 34.07 -26.25
C PHE A 16 -14.40 32.77 -25.46
N ALA A 17 -13.29 32.67 -24.70
CA ALA A 17 -13.17 31.64 -23.67
C ALA A 17 -14.34 31.83 -22.69
N ALA A 18 -15.22 30.84 -22.56
CA ALA A 18 -16.23 30.85 -21.53
C ALA A 18 -15.52 31.02 -20.18
N PRO A 19 -16.06 31.81 -19.23
CA PRO A 19 -15.49 31.89 -17.90
C PRO A 19 -15.46 30.46 -17.33
N GLY A 20 -14.28 29.99 -16.94
CA GLY A 20 -14.10 28.67 -16.34
C GLY A 20 -15.08 28.52 -15.19
N ALA A 21 -15.79 27.40 -15.12
CA ALA A 21 -16.66 27.09 -14.00
C ALA A 21 -15.89 27.29 -12.68
N ALA A 22 -16.53 27.87 -11.66
CA ALA A 22 -15.89 28.03 -10.35
C ALA A 22 -15.47 26.65 -9.84
N LYS A 23 -14.24 26.53 -9.35
CA LYS A 23 -13.73 25.30 -8.77
C LYS A 23 -14.59 24.88 -7.57
N ARG A 24 -14.75 23.59 -7.37
CA ARG A 24 -15.51 23.00 -6.27
C ARG A 24 -14.61 22.20 -5.31
N GLY A 25 -15.05 22.02 -4.09
CA GLY A 25 -14.40 21.08 -3.17
C GLY A 25 -14.51 19.63 -3.68
N ALA A 26 -13.61 18.78 -3.23
CA ALA A 26 -13.65 17.35 -3.54
C ALA A 26 -14.87 16.65 -2.90
N THR A 27 -15.39 15.62 -3.55
CA THR A 27 -16.45 14.74 -3.06
C THR A 27 -16.00 13.28 -3.09
N ALA A 28 -16.71 12.41 -2.37
CA ALA A 28 -16.37 10.98 -2.36
C ALA A 28 -16.45 10.35 -3.78
N GLU A 29 -17.38 10.82 -4.59
CA GLU A 29 -17.65 10.35 -5.96
C GLU A 29 -16.52 10.68 -6.94
N ASP A 30 -15.67 11.65 -6.64
CA ASP A 30 -14.50 11.97 -7.47
C ASP A 30 -13.54 10.78 -7.60
N TYR A 31 -13.60 9.84 -6.65
CA TYR A 31 -12.87 8.57 -6.73
C TYR A 31 -13.13 7.81 -8.04
N PHE A 32 -14.34 7.88 -8.58
CA PHE A 32 -14.69 7.17 -9.83
C PHE A 32 -13.96 7.72 -11.06
N ALA A 33 -13.44 8.94 -10.98
CA ALA A 33 -12.67 9.58 -12.05
C ALA A 33 -11.15 9.39 -11.92
N PHE A 34 -10.67 8.71 -10.87
CA PHE A 34 -9.23 8.57 -10.64
C PHE A 34 -8.55 7.65 -11.64
N GLU A 35 -7.37 8.08 -12.08
CA GLU A 35 -6.38 7.30 -12.79
C GLU A 35 -5.21 7.04 -11.82
N LEU A 36 -5.03 5.77 -11.43
CA LEU A 36 -4.07 5.37 -10.40
C LEU A 36 -2.91 4.63 -11.06
N PRO A 37 -1.73 5.27 -11.23
CA PRO A 37 -0.59 4.62 -11.84
C PRO A 37 0.19 3.76 -10.84
N ASN A 38 0.86 2.72 -11.35
CA ASN A 38 1.79 1.89 -10.58
C ASN A 38 2.75 1.11 -11.50
N ASP A 39 3.73 0.44 -10.91
CA ASP A 39 4.60 -0.58 -11.52
C ASP A 39 5.29 -0.10 -12.81
N ALA A 40 6.15 0.91 -12.70
CA ALA A 40 6.87 1.53 -13.81
C ALA A 40 8.26 0.93 -14.02
N HIS A 41 8.60 0.61 -15.28
CA HIS A 41 9.90 0.04 -15.66
C HIS A 41 10.48 0.71 -16.92
N ILE A 42 11.77 1.07 -16.84
CA ILE A 42 12.50 1.68 -17.95
C ILE A 42 12.94 0.60 -18.94
N SER A 43 12.75 0.85 -20.25
CA SER A 43 13.24 -0.05 -21.31
C SER A 43 14.78 -0.19 -21.27
N PRO A 44 15.35 -1.34 -21.73
CA PRO A 44 16.80 -1.56 -21.71
C PRO A 44 17.63 -0.50 -22.45
N ASP A 45 17.07 0.15 -23.47
CA ASP A 45 17.70 1.23 -24.21
C ASP A 45 17.50 2.62 -23.57
N GLY A 46 16.74 2.69 -22.47
CA GLY A 46 16.45 3.92 -21.74
C GLY A 46 15.46 4.87 -22.39
N LYS A 47 14.80 4.46 -23.50
CA LYS A 47 13.97 5.39 -24.27
C LYS A 47 12.50 5.42 -23.89
N GLN A 48 12.00 4.37 -23.26
CA GLN A 48 10.59 4.25 -22.88
C GLN A 48 10.44 3.81 -21.43
N VAL A 49 9.32 4.17 -20.82
CA VAL A 49 8.88 3.65 -19.53
C VAL A 49 7.54 2.97 -19.73
N ALA A 50 7.47 1.66 -19.42
CA ALA A 50 6.21 0.93 -19.32
C ALA A 50 5.67 1.06 -17.90
N TYR A 51 4.35 1.22 -17.74
CA TYR A 51 3.69 1.36 -16.45
C TYR A 51 2.24 0.89 -16.53
N VAL A 52 1.61 0.73 -15.38
CA VAL A 52 0.21 0.35 -15.27
C VAL A 52 -0.63 1.57 -14.89
N VAL A 53 -1.81 1.71 -15.48
CA VAL A 53 -2.84 2.64 -15.02
C VAL A 53 -4.08 1.84 -14.64
N THR A 54 -4.58 2.09 -13.43
CA THR A 54 -5.85 1.58 -12.94
C THR A 54 -6.91 2.67 -13.07
N THR A 55 -8.00 2.36 -13.78
CA THR A 55 -9.20 3.21 -13.89
C THR A 55 -10.39 2.55 -13.21
N ILE A 56 -11.43 3.31 -12.89
CA ILE A 56 -12.58 2.83 -12.15
C ILE A 56 -13.79 2.73 -13.10
N ASP A 57 -14.30 1.51 -13.31
CA ASP A 57 -15.56 1.26 -13.99
C ASP A 57 -16.71 1.33 -12.96
N GLN A 58 -17.27 2.51 -12.78
CA GLN A 58 -18.34 2.77 -11.80
C GLN A 58 -19.57 1.89 -12.06
N LYS A 59 -19.94 1.68 -13.34
CA LYS A 59 -21.12 0.88 -13.72
C LYS A 59 -20.93 -0.59 -13.36
N ALA A 60 -19.75 -1.13 -13.66
CA ALA A 60 -19.40 -2.51 -13.34
C ALA A 60 -18.91 -2.70 -11.88
N ASN A 61 -18.78 -1.61 -11.12
CA ASN A 61 -18.25 -1.59 -9.75
C ASN A 61 -16.91 -2.32 -9.62
N ARG A 62 -15.96 -2.03 -10.51
CA ARG A 62 -14.65 -2.70 -10.52
C ARG A 62 -13.54 -1.82 -11.04
N ARG A 63 -12.32 -2.14 -10.66
CA ARG A 63 -11.10 -1.56 -11.22
C ARG A 63 -10.73 -2.24 -12.53
N ARG A 64 -10.19 -1.45 -13.45
CA ARG A 64 -9.61 -1.93 -14.71
C ARG A 64 -8.16 -1.50 -14.79
N THR A 65 -7.27 -2.45 -15.03
CA THR A 65 -5.85 -2.21 -15.16
C THR A 65 -5.40 -2.35 -16.61
N ALA A 66 -4.54 -1.44 -17.06
CA ALA A 66 -3.98 -1.48 -18.39
C ALA A 66 -2.50 -1.13 -18.37
N VAL A 67 -1.74 -1.77 -19.27
CA VAL A 67 -0.33 -1.46 -19.50
C VAL A 67 -0.20 -0.34 -20.51
N TRP A 68 0.58 0.67 -20.15
CA TRP A 68 0.90 1.86 -20.95
C TRP A 68 2.40 1.99 -21.14
N ALA A 69 2.81 2.78 -22.12
CA ALA A 69 4.19 3.21 -22.29
C ALA A 69 4.24 4.69 -22.68
N VAL A 70 5.31 5.35 -22.24
CA VAL A 70 5.61 6.75 -22.58
C VAL A 70 7.10 6.90 -22.87
N ALA A 71 7.47 7.83 -23.74
CA ALA A 71 8.88 8.14 -24.00
C ALA A 71 9.53 8.73 -22.74
N ALA A 72 10.73 8.25 -22.39
CA ALA A 72 11.47 8.72 -21.22
C ALA A 72 11.98 10.16 -21.36
N ASP A 73 12.01 10.71 -22.58
CA ASP A 73 12.32 12.11 -22.83
C ASP A 73 11.11 13.05 -22.66
N GLY A 74 9.89 12.50 -22.46
CA GLY A 74 8.66 13.25 -22.27
C GLY A 74 8.11 13.90 -23.55
N ASN A 75 8.67 13.62 -24.73
CA ASN A 75 8.32 14.28 -25.98
C ASN A 75 7.14 13.62 -26.73
N SER A 76 6.54 12.58 -26.20
CA SER A 76 5.39 11.90 -26.78
C SER A 76 4.29 11.64 -25.75
N ALA A 77 3.04 11.65 -26.22
CA ALA A 77 1.91 11.25 -25.37
C ALA A 77 2.02 9.77 -24.99
N PRO A 78 1.55 9.39 -23.78
CA PRO A 78 1.43 8.00 -23.39
C PRO A 78 0.57 7.20 -24.37
N ARG A 79 0.97 5.96 -24.64
CA ARG A 79 0.18 5.02 -25.45
C ARG A 79 -0.14 3.76 -24.69
N ARG A 80 -1.34 3.27 -24.86
CA ARG A 80 -1.77 2.00 -24.28
C ARG A 80 -1.20 0.83 -25.08
N LEU A 81 -0.72 -0.20 -24.36
CA LEU A 81 -0.13 -1.41 -24.96
C LEU A 81 -1.00 -2.65 -24.78
N SER A 82 -1.87 -2.69 -23.78
CA SER A 82 -2.75 -3.83 -23.53
C SER A 82 -4.18 -3.58 -24.05
N ALA A 83 -4.91 -4.67 -24.34
CA ALA A 83 -6.28 -4.61 -24.85
C ALA A 83 -7.26 -4.05 -23.79
N ASP A 84 -8.32 -3.33 -24.26
CA ASP A 84 -9.29 -2.65 -23.40
C ASP A 84 -10.17 -3.60 -22.57
N ALA A 85 -10.46 -4.78 -23.11
CA ALA A 85 -11.44 -5.68 -22.53
C ALA A 85 -10.95 -6.43 -21.29
N PHE A 86 -9.63 -6.46 -21.04
CA PHE A 86 -9.02 -7.32 -20.03
C PHE A 86 -8.07 -6.56 -19.12
N ASN A 87 -8.03 -6.95 -17.84
CA ASN A 87 -7.04 -6.47 -16.91
C ASN A 87 -5.65 -6.98 -17.31
N SER A 88 -4.68 -6.05 -17.30
CA SER A 88 -3.28 -6.35 -17.58
C SER A 88 -2.40 -5.54 -16.65
N ASN A 89 -1.38 -6.19 -16.05
CA ASN A 89 -0.46 -5.59 -15.08
C ASN A 89 0.93 -6.20 -15.16
N ALA A 90 1.84 -5.79 -14.30
CA ALA A 90 3.20 -6.29 -14.19
C ALA A 90 3.99 -6.25 -15.51
N PRO A 91 4.11 -5.09 -16.21
CA PRO A 91 4.90 -5.01 -17.44
C PRO A 91 6.39 -5.22 -17.16
N ARG A 92 7.06 -6.05 -17.95
CA ARG A 92 8.50 -6.31 -17.84
C ARG A 92 9.12 -6.35 -19.23
N TRP A 93 10.05 -5.45 -19.50
CA TRP A 93 10.83 -5.46 -20.74
C TRP A 93 11.75 -6.67 -20.78
N SER A 94 11.86 -7.33 -21.92
CA SER A 94 12.93 -8.31 -22.11
C SER A 94 14.29 -7.60 -22.11
N PRO A 95 15.35 -8.16 -21.49
CA PRO A 95 16.67 -7.53 -21.46
C PRO A 95 17.27 -7.20 -22.83
N ASP A 96 16.90 -7.95 -23.87
CA ASP A 96 17.28 -7.69 -25.27
C ASP A 96 16.52 -6.51 -25.91
N GLY A 97 15.50 -5.97 -25.21
CA GLY A 97 14.70 -4.83 -25.68
C GLY A 97 13.73 -5.13 -26.82
N THR A 98 13.48 -6.40 -27.14
CA THR A 98 12.65 -6.79 -28.31
C THR A 98 11.19 -7.09 -27.94
N ARG A 99 10.91 -7.36 -26.66
CA ARG A 99 9.60 -7.80 -26.17
C ARG A 99 9.22 -7.09 -24.86
N LEU A 100 7.91 -7.01 -24.63
CA LEU A 100 7.32 -6.65 -23.34
C LEU A 100 6.44 -7.80 -22.88
N ALA A 101 6.73 -8.37 -21.71
CA ALA A 101 5.85 -9.33 -21.05
C ALA A 101 4.98 -8.64 -20.00
N PHE A 102 3.78 -9.16 -19.76
CA PHE A 102 2.86 -8.69 -18.73
C PHE A 102 1.90 -9.80 -18.29
N LEU A 103 1.30 -9.67 -17.12
CA LEU A 103 0.23 -10.55 -16.67
C LEU A 103 -1.11 -10.09 -17.21
N SER A 104 -1.92 -11.04 -17.70
CA SER A 104 -3.31 -10.74 -18.06
C SER A 104 -4.22 -11.92 -17.71
N SER A 105 -5.42 -11.62 -17.20
CA SER A 105 -6.46 -12.59 -16.85
C SER A 105 -7.46 -12.79 -17.99
N ARG A 106 -7.04 -12.72 -19.24
CA ARG A 106 -7.85 -13.11 -20.40
C ARG A 106 -7.71 -14.59 -20.70
N ASN A 107 -8.79 -15.24 -21.07
CA ASN A 107 -8.73 -16.65 -21.47
C ASN A 107 -7.91 -16.82 -22.76
N ALA A 108 -7.18 -17.91 -22.85
CA ALA A 108 -6.65 -18.37 -24.13
C ALA A 108 -7.81 -18.66 -25.10
N GLU A 109 -7.56 -18.55 -26.39
CA GLU A 109 -8.52 -18.94 -27.42
C GLU A 109 -8.87 -20.43 -27.24
N GLY A 110 -10.17 -20.76 -27.10
CA GLY A 110 -10.62 -22.13 -26.86
C GLY A 110 -10.70 -22.57 -25.38
N ALA A 111 -10.50 -21.68 -24.41
CA ALA A 111 -10.68 -22.00 -23.00
C ALA A 111 -12.15 -22.41 -22.70
N ALA A 112 -12.32 -23.37 -21.77
CA ALA A 112 -13.64 -23.86 -21.38
C ALA A 112 -14.52 -22.75 -20.82
N ALA A 113 -15.77 -22.69 -21.24
CA ALA A 113 -16.72 -21.72 -20.72
C ALA A 113 -17.04 -22.02 -19.24
N GLY A 114 -16.88 -21.02 -18.36
CA GLY A 114 -17.30 -21.09 -16.96
C GLY A 114 -16.17 -21.06 -15.91
N GLU A 115 -14.90 -21.24 -16.28
CA GLU A 115 -13.80 -21.02 -15.36
C GLU A 115 -13.38 -19.55 -15.35
N ALA A 116 -13.18 -18.99 -14.15
CA ALA A 116 -12.63 -17.65 -14.00
C ALA A 116 -11.19 -17.66 -14.52
N PRO A 117 -10.83 -16.74 -15.44
CA PRO A 117 -9.49 -16.74 -16.03
C PRO A 117 -8.44 -16.46 -14.97
N ARG A 118 -7.38 -17.26 -14.97
CA ARG A 118 -6.21 -17.06 -14.09
C ARG A 118 -5.17 -16.19 -14.80
N PRO A 119 -4.44 -15.32 -14.10
CA PRO A 119 -3.39 -14.53 -14.71
C PRO A 119 -2.32 -15.43 -15.35
N GLN A 120 -1.94 -15.13 -16.58
CA GLN A 120 -0.89 -15.81 -17.32
C GLN A 120 0.09 -14.76 -17.87
N ILE A 121 1.31 -15.20 -18.23
CA ILE A 121 2.27 -14.34 -18.93
C ILE A 121 1.83 -14.18 -20.38
N TRP A 122 1.71 -12.95 -20.81
CA TRP A 122 1.48 -12.54 -22.21
C TRP A 122 2.69 -11.77 -22.69
N VAL A 123 3.07 -11.98 -23.93
CA VAL A 123 4.25 -11.36 -24.53
C VAL A 123 3.84 -10.56 -25.77
N LEU A 124 4.20 -9.28 -25.77
CA LEU A 124 4.05 -8.36 -26.91
C LEU A 124 5.40 -8.17 -27.58
N ARG A 125 5.48 -8.40 -28.87
CA ARG A 125 6.65 -8.06 -29.69
C ARG A 125 6.64 -6.57 -29.99
N LEU A 126 7.78 -5.92 -29.91
CA LEU A 126 7.88 -4.46 -30.11
C LEU A 126 8.01 -4.07 -31.60
N ASP A 127 8.30 -5.03 -32.45
CA ASP A 127 8.34 -4.84 -33.91
C ASP A 127 6.95 -4.95 -34.57
N GLY A 128 5.89 -5.26 -33.79
CA GLY A 128 4.50 -5.31 -34.24
C GLY A 128 3.77 -6.60 -33.89
N GLY A 129 2.46 -6.62 -34.15
CA GLY A 129 1.58 -7.72 -33.84
C GLY A 129 0.84 -7.56 -32.50
N GLU A 130 0.00 -8.55 -32.19
CA GLU A 130 -0.75 -8.62 -30.93
C GLU A 130 0.03 -9.41 -29.88
N ALA A 131 -0.25 -9.12 -28.60
CA ALA A 131 0.30 -9.89 -27.50
C ALA A 131 -0.22 -11.33 -27.55
N GLN A 132 0.69 -12.28 -27.34
CA GLN A 132 0.39 -13.72 -27.33
C GLN A 132 0.51 -14.27 -25.91
N ILE A 133 -0.39 -15.21 -25.57
CA ILE A 133 -0.27 -15.96 -24.31
C ILE A 133 0.95 -16.88 -24.39
N LEU A 134 1.76 -16.85 -23.35
CA LEU A 134 2.96 -17.70 -23.28
C LEU A 134 2.76 -18.87 -22.32
N THR A 135 2.22 -18.65 -21.14
CA THR A 135 2.05 -19.69 -20.12
C THR A 135 0.61 -20.17 -20.03
N ASN A 136 0.41 -21.40 -19.52
CA ASN A 136 -0.90 -21.96 -19.24
C ASN A 136 -0.83 -22.81 -17.95
N LEU A 137 -0.49 -22.16 -16.84
CA LEU A 137 -0.43 -22.82 -15.54
C LEU A 137 -1.81 -22.92 -14.92
N LYS A 138 -2.15 -24.08 -14.34
CA LYS A 138 -3.46 -24.39 -13.76
C LYS A 138 -3.94 -23.34 -12.76
N ASN A 139 -3.05 -22.89 -11.86
CA ASN A 139 -3.38 -21.89 -10.85
C ASN A 139 -2.92 -20.46 -11.22
N GLY A 140 -2.49 -20.26 -12.47
CA GLY A 140 -2.01 -18.98 -12.97
C GLY A 140 -0.60 -18.62 -12.48
N VAL A 141 -0.19 -17.40 -12.80
CA VAL A 141 1.09 -16.80 -12.44
C VAL A 141 0.82 -15.63 -11.53
N THR A 142 1.47 -15.56 -10.36
CA THR A 142 1.32 -14.45 -9.40
C THR A 142 2.38 -13.39 -9.57
N SER A 143 3.60 -13.76 -9.96
CA SER A 143 4.69 -12.84 -10.30
C SER A 143 5.66 -13.50 -11.28
N PHE A 144 6.45 -12.70 -11.99
CA PHE A 144 7.46 -13.21 -12.91
C PHE A 144 8.57 -12.19 -13.18
N GLN A 145 9.72 -12.69 -13.66
CA GLN A 145 10.83 -11.88 -14.14
C GLN A 145 11.52 -12.56 -15.33
N TRP A 146 12.02 -11.77 -16.29
CA TRP A 146 12.89 -12.26 -17.36
C TRP A 146 14.25 -12.71 -16.80
N SER A 147 14.80 -13.80 -17.37
CA SER A 147 16.23 -14.06 -17.18
C SER A 147 17.07 -13.01 -17.92
N PRO A 148 18.25 -12.64 -17.40
CA PRO A 148 19.13 -11.65 -18.04
C PRO A 148 19.49 -11.96 -19.51
N ASP A 149 19.49 -13.23 -19.90
CA ASP A 149 19.75 -13.68 -21.28
C ASP A 149 18.50 -13.64 -22.20
N SER A 150 17.35 -13.18 -21.69
CA SER A 150 16.06 -13.09 -22.40
C SER A 150 15.46 -14.41 -22.88
N LYS A 151 15.95 -15.56 -22.38
CA LYS A 151 15.55 -16.90 -22.86
C LYS A 151 14.53 -17.58 -21.96
N ARG A 152 14.40 -17.15 -20.70
CA ARG A 152 13.55 -17.79 -19.70
C ARG A 152 12.86 -16.76 -18.84
N PHE A 153 11.86 -17.25 -18.08
CA PHE A 153 11.24 -16.55 -16.98
C PHE A 153 11.45 -17.34 -15.69
N VAL A 154 11.70 -16.66 -14.60
CA VAL A 154 11.36 -17.16 -13.27
C VAL A 154 9.97 -16.64 -12.92
N LEU A 155 9.14 -17.46 -12.30
CA LEU A 155 7.79 -17.09 -11.93
C LEU A 155 7.35 -17.81 -10.64
N LEU A 156 6.32 -17.28 -10.01
CA LEU A 156 5.62 -17.91 -8.90
C LEU A 156 4.25 -18.41 -9.35
N SER A 157 3.94 -19.64 -8.98
CA SER A 157 2.62 -20.24 -9.13
C SER A 157 2.33 -21.13 -7.93
N ARG A 158 1.06 -21.19 -7.52
CA ARG A 158 0.63 -22.01 -6.39
C ARG A 158 0.33 -23.43 -6.84
N THR A 159 0.75 -24.41 -6.06
CA THR A 159 0.43 -25.84 -6.25
C THR A 159 0.15 -26.53 -4.93
N GLY A 160 -0.67 -27.57 -4.96
CA GLY A 160 -0.99 -28.37 -3.80
C GLY A 160 -1.63 -29.70 -4.14
N PRO A 161 -1.82 -30.59 -3.16
CA PRO A 161 -2.42 -31.92 -3.34
C PRO A 161 -3.75 -31.91 -4.10
N SER A 162 -4.62 -30.91 -3.83
CA SER A 162 -5.93 -30.80 -4.50
C SER A 162 -5.85 -30.55 -6.01
N ASP A 163 -4.70 -30.14 -6.53
CA ASP A 163 -4.52 -29.97 -7.98
C ASP A 163 -4.60 -31.27 -8.76
N ASN A 164 -4.34 -32.39 -8.09
CA ASN A 164 -4.38 -33.74 -8.67
C ASN A 164 -5.76 -34.42 -8.49
N LEU A 165 -6.71 -33.78 -7.81
CA LEU A 165 -8.05 -34.31 -7.60
C LEU A 165 -8.97 -33.97 -8.77
N THR A 166 -9.77 -34.93 -9.19
CA THR A 166 -10.92 -34.70 -10.05
C THR A 166 -12.10 -34.16 -9.24
N PRO A 167 -13.07 -33.44 -9.83
CA PRO A 167 -14.25 -32.96 -9.11
C PRO A 167 -15.01 -34.08 -8.35
N ALA A 168 -15.01 -35.31 -8.89
CA ALA A 168 -15.64 -36.46 -8.22
C ALA A 168 -14.89 -36.98 -6.98
N GLN A 169 -13.60 -36.62 -6.84
CA GLN A 169 -12.76 -37.00 -5.70
C GLN A 169 -12.85 -35.97 -4.55
N VAL A 170 -13.35 -34.77 -4.85
CA VAL A 170 -13.63 -33.75 -3.83
C VAL A 170 -14.93 -34.13 -3.11
N LYS A 171 -14.81 -34.71 -1.90
CA LYS A 171 -15.96 -35.28 -1.16
C LYS A 171 -16.60 -34.29 -0.18
N SER A 172 -15.93 -33.19 0.16
CA SER A 172 -16.39 -32.26 1.19
C SER A 172 -15.74 -30.89 0.99
N ASP A 173 -16.45 -29.84 1.39
CA ASP A 173 -15.98 -28.47 1.53
C ASP A 173 -15.67 -28.08 2.98
N VAL A 174 -15.69 -29.06 3.89
CA VAL A 174 -15.32 -28.88 5.32
C VAL A 174 -13.83 -28.58 5.41
N ARG A 175 -13.50 -27.50 6.13
CA ARG A 175 -12.12 -27.09 6.39
C ARG A 175 -11.60 -27.75 7.67
N HIS A 176 -10.39 -28.30 7.61
CA HIS A 176 -9.69 -28.87 8.75
C HIS A 176 -8.27 -28.29 8.80
N TYR A 177 -7.92 -27.70 9.93
CA TYR A 177 -6.63 -27.06 10.16
C TYR A 177 -5.93 -27.65 11.36
N THR A 178 -4.61 -27.76 11.27
CA THR A 178 -3.72 -28.27 12.34
C THR A 178 -2.71 -27.21 12.77
N HIS A 179 -2.67 -26.07 12.09
CA HIS A 179 -1.79 -24.93 12.36
C HIS A 179 -2.57 -23.77 12.98
N ILE A 180 -1.88 -22.91 13.71
CA ILE A 180 -2.45 -21.72 14.36
C ILE A 180 -2.92 -20.71 13.31
N SER A 181 -2.09 -20.44 12.28
CA SER A 181 -2.45 -19.58 11.17
C SER A 181 -3.22 -20.37 10.11
N TYR A 182 -4.52 -20.13 10.00
CA TYR A 182 -5.41 -20.83 9.06
C TYR A 182 -6.20 -19.90 8.14
N LYS A 183 -6.01 -18.59 8.30
CA LYS A 183 -6.61 -17.54 7.47
C LYS A 183 -5.71 -16.31 7.43
N PHE A 184 -5.87 -15.49 6.39
CA PHE A 184 -5.18 -14.20 6.30
C PHE A 184 -6.06 -13.18 5.57
N ASN A 185 -6.01 -11.93 5.96
CA ASN A 185 -6.94 -10.89 5.54
C ASN A 185 -7.14 -10.79 4.02
N ASP A 186 -6.06 -10.75 3.25
CA ASP A 186 -6.13 -10.59 1.80
C ASP A 186 -6.23 -11.93 1.03
N THR A 187 -6.04 -13.04 1.72
CA THR A 187 -6.05 -14.40 1.14
C THR A 187 -7.36 -15.14 1.41
N GLY A 188 -7.99 -14.86 2.55
CA GLY A 188 -9.13 -15.63 3.04
C GLY A 188 -8.68 -16.83 3.88
N TRP A 189 -9.50 -17.88 3.90
CA TRP A 189 -9.19 -19.15 4.52
C TRP A 189 -8.16 -19.89 3.67
N TYR A 190 -7.09 -20.40 4.32
CA TYR A 190 -6.05 -21.12 3.60
C TYR A 190 -6.55 -22.41 2.97
N ASP A 191 -6.06 -22.70 1.78
CA ASP A 191 -6.18 -23.97 1.09
C ASP A 191 -4.87 -24.79 1.21
N ASP A 192 -4.81 -25.92 0.53
CA ASP A 192 -3.65 -26.82 0.52
C ASP A 192 -2.56 -26.40 -0.48
N LYS A 193 -2.67 -25.22 -1.10
CA LYS A 193 -1.71 -24.76 -2.12
C LYS A 193 -0.67 -23.81 -1.54
N ARG A 194 0.57 -24.02 -1.94
CA ARG A 194 1.71 -23.18 -1.58
C ARG A 194 2.30 -22.55 -2.82
N SER A 195 2.90 -21.38 -2.64
CA SER A 195 3.61 -20.65 -3.70
C SER A 195 4.97 -21.27 -3.92
N HIS A 196 5.29 -21.61 -5.18
CA HIS A 196 6.57 -22.21 -5.54
C HIS A 196 7.22 -21.52 -6.73
N VAL A 197 8.54 -21.65 -6.80
CA VAL A 197 9.37 -21.13 -7.90
C VAL A 197 9.30 -22.08 -9.09
N TRP A 198 9.01 -21.49 -10.25
CA TRP A 198 9.00 -22.16 -11.56
C TRP A 198 9.93 -21.44 -12.51
N VAL A 199 10.42 -22.19 -13.50
CA VAL A 199 11.15 -21.62 -14.65
C VAL A 199 10.40 -21.98 -15.93
N ALA A 200 10.15 -20.97 -16.78
CA ALA A 200 9.48 -21.15 -18.07
C ALA A 200 10.39 -20.72 -19.22
N ASP A 201 10.36 -21.48 -20.32
CA ASP A 201 11.03 -21.12 -21.56
C ASP A 201 10.31 -19.97 -22.28
N ALA A 202 11.02 -18.93 -22.67
CA ALA A 202 10.45 -17.71 -23.22
C ALA A 202 10.02 -17.80 -24.69
N ALA A 203 10.34 -18.91 -25.36
CA ALA A 203 9.91 -19.15 -26.73
C ALA A 203 8.68 -20.07 -26.79
N THR A 204 8.61 -21.07 -25.92
CA THR A 204 7.59 -22.13 -25.96
C THR A 204 6.56 -22.03 -24.84
N GLY A 205 6.88 -21.35 -23.75
CA GLY A 205 6.05 -21.28 -22.54
C GLY A 205 6.11 -22.56 -21.69
N ALA A 206 6.91 -23.54 -22.05
CA ALA A 206 7.09 -24.76 -21.27
C ALA A 206 7.66 -24.42 -19.89
N ALA A 207 6.90 -24.74 -18.83
CA ALA A 207 7.22 -24.37 -17.48
C ALA A 207 7.53 -25.59 -16.62
N LYS A 208 8.57 -25.49 -15.78
CA LYS A 208 9.01 -26.50 -14.83
C LYS A 208 9.02 -25.93 -13.41
N GLN A 209 8.38 -26.62 -12.48
CA GLN A 209 8.49 -26.33 -11.06
C GLN A 209 9.88 -26.75 -10.55
N ILE A 210 10.58 -25.86 -9.85
CA ILE A 210 11.94 -26.13 -9.36
C ILE A 210 12.04 -26.17 -7.84
N THR A 211 11.05 -25.64 -7.13
CA THR A 211 10.88 -25.80 -5.66
C THR A 211 9.55 -26.46 -5.34
N SER A 212 9.46 -27.11 -4.19
CA SER A 212 8.24 -27.80 -3.71
C SER A 212 8.22 -27.88 -2.21
N GLY A 213 7.06 -28.18 -1.64
CA GLY A 213 6.80 -28.36 -0.20
C GLY A 213 5.35 -28.09 0.14
N GLU A 214 4.86 -28.63 1.26
CA GLU A 214 3.48 -28.45 1.71
C GLU A 214 3.39 -27.44 2.86
N ASP A 215 4.51 -27.18 3.56
CA ASP A 215 4.57 -26.42 4.81
C ASP A 215 5.14 -25.00 4.65
N TRP A 216 5.51 -24.58 3.44
CA TRP A 216 6.10 -23.27 3.21
C TRP A 216 5.73 -22.68 1.85
N ASN A 217 5.85 -21.35 1.76
CA ASN A 217 5.76 -20.59 0.53
C ASN A 217 7.13 -20.06 0.13
N ASP A 218 7.38 -20.02 -1.17
CA ASP A 218 8.52 -19.34 -1.76
C ASP A 218 8.07 -17.96 -2.28
N ALA A 219 8.94 -16.96 -2.17
CA ALA A 219 8.64 -15.56 -2.53
C ALA A 219 9.84 -14.85 -3.16
N ASP A 220 9.61 -13.72 -3.81
CA ASP A 220 10.60 -12.77 -4.37
C ASP A 220 11.77 -13.44 -5.13
N PRO A 221 11.51 -14.31 -6.14
CA PRO A 221 12.56 -14.97 -6.90
C PRO A 221 13.33 -13.98 -7.77
N GLN A 222 14.68 -14.07 -7.78
CA GLN A 222 15.59 -13.17 -8.48
C GLN A 222 16.65 -13.96 -9.25
N TRP A 223 16.79 -13.69 -10.56
CA TRP A 223 17.86 -14.27 -11.38
C TRP A 223 19.24 -13.79 -10.98
N SER A 224 20.23 -14.68 -10.98
CA SER A 224 21.64 -14.29 -11.03
C SER A 224 21.97 -13.63 -12.38
N PRO A 225 22.94 -12.69 -12.42
CA PRO A 225 23.30 -11.99 -13.67
C PRO A 225 23.72 -12.90 -14.84
N ASP A 226 24.22 -14.10 -14.55
CA ASP A 226 24.63 -15.12 -15.53
C ASP A 226 23.48 -16.04 -15.96
N SER A 227 22.25 -15.80 -15.46
CA SER A 227 21.04 -16.60 -15.73
C SER A 227 21.14 -18.08 -15.31
N THR A 228 22.05 -18.45 -14.39
CA THR A 228 22.24 -19.87 -14.00
C THR A 228 21.61 -20.23 -12.67
N ARG A 229 21.34 -19.25 -11.80
CA ARG A 229 20.82 -19.45 -10.46
C ARG A 229 19.67 -18.49 -10.15
N ILE A 230 18.88 -18.83 -9.12
CA ILE A 230 17.75 -18.03 -8.64
C ILE A 230 17.89 -17.89 -7.12
N ALA A 231 17.92 -16.65 -6.62
CA ALA A 231 17.75 -16.34 -5.21
C ALA A 231 16.26 -16.16 -4.92
N PHE A 232 15.79 -16.60 -3.76
CA PHE A 232 14.39 -16.45 -3.34
C PHE A 232 14.29 -16.48 -1.81
N VAL A 233 13.11 -16.14 -1.28
CA VAL A 233 12.81 -16.13 0.14
C VAL A 233 11.91 -17.30 0.48
N SER A 234 12.17 -18.00 1.60
CA SER A 234 11.32 -19.09 2.09
C SER A 234 11.58 -19.37 3.57
N ASP A 235 10.52 -19.62 4.34
CA ASP A 235 10.63 -20.20 5.67
C ASP A 235 10.62 -21.73 5.55
N ARG A 236 11.76 -22.37 5.76
CA ARG A 236 11.93 -23.81 5.64
C ARG A 236 12.08 -24.52 6.99
N THR A 237 11.64 -23.87 8.05
CA THR A 237 11.61 -24.46 9.40
C THR A 237 10.48 -25.48 9.55
N GLY A 238 9.47 -25.46 8.68
CA GLY A 238 8.22 -26.20 8.83
C GLY A 238 7.23 -25.54 9.80
N LYS A 239 7.52 -24.31 10.24
CA LYS A 239 6.74 -23.59 11.24
C LYS A 239 6.14 -22.27 10.72
N GLU A 240 6.18 -22.01 9.42
CA GLU A 240 5.67 -20.76 8.81
C GLU A 240 4.24 -20.43 9.26
N TYR A 241 3.40 -21.44 9.43
CA TYR A 241 2.00 -21.28 9.82
C TYR A 241 1.75 -21.27 11.34
N ASP A 242 2.76 -21.56 12.16
CA ASP A 242 2.66 -21.57 13.62
C ASP A 242 3.47 -20.46 14.30
N GLU A 243 4.64 -20.13 13.77
CA GLU A 243 5.52 -19.09 14.30
C GLU A 243 5.69 -17.89 13.36
N GLY A 244 5.82 -18.13 12.05
CA GLY A 244 5.66 -17.14 10.97
C GLY A 244 6.75 -16.06 10.84
N HIS A 245 7.94 -16.21 11.45
CA HIS A 245 8.92 -15.12 11.56
C HIS A 245 10.35 -15.50 11.18
N ASN A 246 10.58 -16.62 10.47
CA ASN A 246 11.94 -17.07 10.13
C ASN A 246 12.10 -17.34 8.64
N LYS A 247 11.83 -16.32 7.82
CA LYS A 247 12.13 -16.39 6.39
C LYS A 247 13.61 -16.16 6.15
N ASP A 248 14.19 -17.00 5.30
CA ASP A 248 15.58 -16.92 4.88
C ASP A 248 15.72 -16.69 3.40
N VAL A 249 16.89 -16.18 3.01
CA VAL A 249 17.32 -16.10 1.61
C VAL A 249 18.01 -17.40 1.20
N TRP A 250 17.50 -17.99 0.12
CA TRP A 250 17.98 -19.24 -0.48
C TRP A 250 18.40 -19.05 -1.93
N VAL A 251 19.31 -19.89 -2.40
CA VAL A 251 19.71 -19.95 -3.82
C VAL A 251 19.53 -21.37 -4.33
N ILE A 252 18.99 -21.48 -5.56
CA ILE A 252 18.80 -22.75 -6.29
C ILE A 252 19.35 -22.62 -7.73
N PRO A 253 19.94 -23.68 -8.33
CA PRO A 253 20.20 -23.69 -9.76
C PRO A 253 18.91 -23.51 -10.57
N ALA A 254 18.97 -22.81 -11.70
CA ALA A 254 17.80 -22.56 -12.54
C ALA A 254 17.14 -23.83 -13.08
N GLU A 255 17.88 -24.92 -13.17
CA GLU A 255 17.37 -26.24 -13.57
C GLU A 255 16.77 -27.04 -12.38
N GLY A 256 16.76 -26.47 -11.18
CA GLY A 256 16.43 -27.16 -9.94
C GLY A 256 17.64 -27.89 -9.36
N GLY A 257 17.49 -28.46 -8.16
CA GLY A 257 18.56 -29.20 -7.47
C GLY A 257 18.76 -28.76 -6.02
N ALA A 258 20.00 -28.83 -5.51
CA ALA A 258 20.30 -28.54 -4.12
C ALA A 258 20.16 -27.04 -3.81
N LEU A 259 19.55 -26.76 -2.66
CA LEU A 259 19.41 -25.42 -2.09
C LEU A 259 20.67 -25.02 -1.35
N THR A 260 21.03 -23.75 -1.47
CA THR A 260 22.07 -23.11 -0.66
C THR A 260 21.42 -22.02 0.20
N LYS A 261 21.54 -22.11 1.51
CA LYS A 261 21.12 -21.05 2.44
C LYS A 261 22.15 -19.91 2.39
N ILE A 262 21.66 -18.68 2.23
CA ILE A 262 22.51 -17.48 2.11
C ILE A 262 22.51 -16.66 3.39
N SER A 263 21.35 -16.46 3.99
CA SER A 263 21.17 -15.74 5.23
C SER A 263 21.16 -16.68 6.43
N ASP A 264 21.45 -16.16 7.60
CA ASP A 264 21.63 -16.95 8.83
C ASP A 264 21.07 -16.25 10.09
N HIS A 265 20.20 -15.25 9.93
CA HIS A 265 19.58 -14.57 11.06
C HIS A 265 18.42 -15.41 11.63
N GLU A 266 18.06 -15.13 12.88
CA GLU A 266 17.00 -15.84 13.61
C GLU A 266 15.60 -15.38 13.17
N PHE A 267 15.49 -14.19 12.54
CA PHE A 267 14.23 -13.60 12.11
C PHE A 267 14.21 -13.38 10.59
N GLU A 268 13.27 -12.57 10.11
CA GLU A 268 13.01 -12.42 8.67
C GLU A 268 14.19 -11.83 7.88
N ASP A 269 14.64 -12.57 6.87
CA ASP A 269 15.55 -12.14 5.82
C ASP A 269 14.82 -12.11 4.49
N THR A 270 14.71 -10.93 3.87
CA THR A 270 13.86 -10.70 2.69
C THR A 270 14.53 -9.79 1.65
N GLN A 271 13.88 -9.60 0.50
CA GLN A 271 14.32 -8.73 -0.59
C GLN A 271 15.73 -9.08 -1.14
N PRO A 272 16.03 -10.35 -1.50
CA PRO A 272 17.34 -10.69 -2.05
C PRO A 272 17.60 -10.00 -3.38
N ARG A 273 18.80 -9.42 -3.55
CA ARG A 273 19.23 -8.77 -4.78
C ARG A 273 20.66 -9.16 -5.09
N TRP A 274 20.87 -9.76 -6.25
CA TRP A 274 22.20 -10.11 -6.74
C TRP A 274 23.04 -8.86 -7.02
N SER A 275 24.31 -8.85 -6.61
CA SER A 275 25.26 -7.83 -7.06
C SER A 275 25.46 -7.94 -8.59
N PRO A 276 25.80 -6.83 -9.28
CA PRO A 276 25.99 -6.87 -10.75
C PRO A 276 27.05 -7.87 -11.23
N ASP A 277 28.04 -8.21 -10.41
CA ASP A 277 29.06 -9.22 -10.70
C ASP A 277 28.66 -10.66 -10.33
N GLY A 278 27.48 -10.85 -9.71
CA GLY A 278 26.95 -12.15 -9.30
C GLY A 278 27.65 -12.82 -8.12
N ARG A 279 28.55 -12.11 -7.42
CA ARG A 279 29.35 -12.68 -6.31
C ARG A 279 28.68 -12.54 -4.97
N GLN A 280 27.80 -11.57 -4.80
CA GLN A 280 27.15 -11.24 -3.54
C GLN A 280 25.62 -11.15 -3.73
N ILE A 281 24.90 -11.30 -2.63
CA ILE A 281 23.48 -11.04 -2.52
C ILE A 281 23.28 -10.02 -1.39
N ALA A 282 22.65 -8.88 -1.71
CA ALA A 282 22.13 -7.95 -0.72
C ALA A 282 20.72 -8.37 -0.32
N PHE A 283 20.36 -8.15 0.93
CA PHE A 283 19.04 -8.41 1.46
C PHE A 283 18.74 -7.55 2.68
N THR A 284 17.48 -7.48 3.07
CA THR A 284 17.08 -6.90 4.35
C THR A 284 16.93 -8.01 5.38
N GLY A 285 17.48 -7.82 6.59
CA GLY A 285 17.47 -8.86 7.62
C GLY A 285 17.24 -8.31 9.03
N GLN A 286 16.72 -9.17 9.90
CA GLN A 286 16.47 -8.89 11.31
C GLN A 286 17.20 -9.89 12.19
N THR A 287 18.04 -9.40 13.10
CA THR A 287 18.74 -10.23 14.08
C THR A 287 18.05 -10.30 15.43
N LYS A 288 17.03 -9.48 15.62
CA LYS A 288 16.19 -9.43 16.82
C LYS A 288 14.75 -9.20 16.42
N ARG A 289 13.86 -9.78 17.17
CA ARG A 289 12.43 -9.54 17.03
C ARG A 289 12.11 -8.05 17.17
N ARG A 290 11.23 -7.52 16.30
CA ARG A 290 10.85 -6.09 16.28
C ARG A 290 12.00 -5.10 16.04
N GLN A 291 13.14 -5.53 15.55
CA GLN A 291 14.15 -4.65 15.00
C GLN A 291 13.70 -4.17 13.61
N PHE A 292 14.07 -2.94 13.21
CA PHE A 292 13.93 -2.57 11.80
C PHE A 292 14.76 -3.52 10.93
N PRO A 293 14.26 -3.90 9.74
CA PRO A 293 15.07 -4.63 8.78
C PRO A 293 16.32 -3.82 8.43
N MET A 294 17.50 -4.41 8.63
CA MET A 294 18.78 -3.80 8.31
C MET A 294 19.29 -4.32 6.97
N LEU A 295 20.22 -3.59 6.35
CA LEU A 295 20.79 -3.97 5.05
C LEU A 295 22.02 -4.86 5.26
N TYR A 296 22.00 -6.05 4.69
CA TYR A 296 23.07 -7.04 4.73
C TYR A 296 23.58 -7.39 3.34
N VAL A 297 24.80 -7.88 3.27
CA VAL A 297 25.42 -8.46 2.07
C VAL A 297 26.08 -9.77 2.45
N ALA A 298 25.81 -10.84 1.70
CA ALA A 298 26.42 -12.15 1.89
C ALA A 298 27.04 -12.67 0.59
N PRO A 299 28.07 -13.56 0.66
CA PRO A 299 28.57 -14.27 -0.53
C PRO A 299 27.49 -15.12 -1.18
N ALA A 300 27.32 -15.02 -2.48
CA ALA A 300 26.30 -15.76 -3.22
C ALA A 300 26.58 -17.28 -3.32
N ALA A 301 27.75 -17.72 -2.87
CA ALA A 301 28.09 -19.14 -2.73
C ALA A 301 27.62 -19.72 -1.38
N GLY A 302 27.15 -18.90 -0.45
CA GLY A 302 26.85 -19.29 0.91
C GLY A 302 28.09 -19.61 1.74
N GLY A 303 27.88 -20.18 2.93
CA GLY A 303 28.97 -20.73 3.77
C GLY A 303 29.80 -19.70 4.53
N ALA A 304 29.48 -18.41 4.46
CA ALA A 304 30.08 -17.37 5.27
C ALA A 304 28.98 -16.44 5.82
N PRO A 305 29.18 -15.87 7.03
CA PRO A 305 28.19 -15.00 7.64
C PRO A 305 27.92 -13.75 6.80
N SER A 306 26.71 -13.24 6.87
CA SER A 306 26.32 -11.97 6.28
C SER A 306 27.02 -10.80 6.97
N LYS A 307 27.27 -9.73 6.21
CA LYS A 307 27.87 -8.50 6.69
C LYS A 307 26.83 -7.39 6.71
N LEU A 308 26.63 -6.76 7.87
CA LEU A 308 25.87 -5.53 8.01
C LEU A 308 26.51 -4.41 7.19
N VAL A 309 25.74 -3.75 6.34
CA VAL A 309 26.22 -2.68 5.47
C VAL A 309 26.39 -1.37 6.25
N SER A 310 25.43 -1.04 7.12
CA SER A 310 25.45 0.20 7.89
C SER A 310 24.59 0.12 9.15
N GLU A 311 25.12 0.62 10.26
CA GLU A 311 24.35 0.90 11.48
C GLU A 311 23.64 2.27 11.44
N GLN A 312 23.96 3.10 10.44
CA GLN A 312 23.39 4.45 10.31
C GLN A 312 21.99 4.47 9.66
N VAL A 313 21.55 3.34 9.12
CA VAL A 313 20.23 3.22 8.48
C VAL A 313 19.17 2.98 9.55
N ASP A 314 18.67 4.06 10.16
CA ASP A 314 17.53 4.04 11.09
C ASP A 314 16.22 4.33 10.32
N LEU A 315 16.01 3.58 9.24
CA LEU A 315 14.89 3.64 8.30
C LEU A 315 14.41 2.22 7.99
N ILE A 316 13.22 2.08 7.45
CA ILE A 316 12.69 0.78 6.98
C ILE A 316 12.92 0.65 5.47
N PRO A 317 13.94 -0.11 5.02
CA PRO A 317 14.26 -0.25 3.61
C PRO A 317 13.20 -1.10 2.88
N THR A 318 12.66 -0.56 1.79
CA THR A 318 11.78 -1.26 0.86
C THR A 318 12.30 -1.10 -0.58
N ALA A 319 11.85 -1.94 -1.51
CA ALA A 319 12.25 -1.88 -2.91
C ALA A 319 13.79 -1.81 -3.10
N LEU A 320 14.52 -2.77 -2.50
CA LEU A 320 15.98 -2.80 -2.52
C LEU A 320 16.54 -3.02 -3.94
N HIS A 321 17.57 -2.23 -4.30
CA HIS A 321 18.32 -2.34 -5.55
C HIS A 321 19.81 -2.12 -5.32
N TRP A 322 20.66 -2.78 -6.12
CA TRP A 322 22.04 -2.39 -6.25
C TRP A 322 22.16 -1.13 -7.12
N GLY A 323 23.00 -0.20 -6.71
CA GLY A 323 23.37 0.94 -7.52
C GLY A 323 24.51 0.63 -8.50
N PRO A 324 24.91 1.62 -9.32
CA PRO A 324 25.87 1.45 -10.39
C PRO A 324 27.20 0.79 -9.97
N GLY A 325 27.54 -0.31 -10.68
CA GLY A 325 28.76 -1.05 -10.44
C GLY A 325 28.85 -1.71 -9.06
N GLY A 326 27.73 -1.91 -8.36
CA GLY A 326 27.68 -2.57 -7.07
C GLY A 326 28.28 -1.75 -5.92
N LYS A 327 28.39 -0.42 -6.04
CA LYS A 327 29.02 0.45 -5.03
C LYS A 327 28.09 0.89 -3.92
N ASP A 328 26.81 1.03 -4.22
CA ASP A 328 25.78 1.42 -3.26
C ASP A 328 24.58 0.49 -3.32
N LEU A 329 23.80 0.47 -2.24
CA LEU A 329 22.45 -0.11 -2.19
C LEU A 329 21.46 1.04 -2.12
N ARG A 330 20.38 0.93 -2.91
CA ARG A 330 19.31 1.92 -2.97
C ARG A 330 18.00 1.30 -2.52
N PHE A 331 17.23 2.10 -1.81
CA PHE A 331 15.95 1.66 -1.27
C PHE A 331 15.00 2.85 -1.09
N GLN A 332 13.71 2.55 -1.03
CA GLN A 332 12.68 3.52 -0.67
C GLN A 332 12.40 3.44 0.82
N SER A 333 12.12 4.57 1.45
CA SER A 333 11.70 4.62 2.85
C SER A 333 10.93 5.89 3.18
N GLY A 334 10.01 5.77 4.15
CA GLY A 334 9.39 6.90 4.81
C GLY A 334 10.39 7.66 5.68
N PHE A 335 10.30 9.00 5.68
CA PHE A 335 11.13 9.88 6.50
C PHE A 335 10.38 11.17 6.87
N LYS A 336 10.01 11.30 8.14
CA LYS A 336 9.36 12.50 8.70
C LYS A 336 8.16 12.98 7.86
N GLY A 337 7.25 12.07 7.56
CA GLY A 337 6.04 12.35 6.78
C GLY A 337 6.28 12.57 5.28
N THR A 338 7.46 12.25 4.76
CA THR A 338 7.77 12.17 3.33
C THR A 338 8.14 10.74 2.96
N GLU A 339 8.20 10.41 1.66
CA GLU A 339 8.77 9.17 1.16
C GLU A 339 9.81 9.46 0.09
N HIS A 340 10.96 8.79 0.18
CA HIS A 340 12.08 9.07 -0.70
C HIS A 340 12.91 7.83 -1.03
N VAL A 341 13.67 7.93 -2.13
CA VAL A 341 14.74 7.00 -2.44
C VAL A 341 16.01 7.45 -1.70
N PHE A 342 16.61 6.50 -1.00
CA PHE A 342 17.88 6.63 -0.29
C PHE A 342 18.93 5.72 -0.93
N LYS A 343 20.20 6.00 -0.64
CA LYS A 343 21.29 5.11 -0.96
C LYS A 343 22.27 5.01 0.20
N VAL A 344 22.88 3.85 0.36
CA VAL A 344 23.97 3.59 1.30
C VAL A 344 25.19 3.05 0.55
N ASP A 345 26.34 3.64 0.76
CA ASP A 345 27.61 3.17 0.20
C ASP A 345 28.03 1.87 0.90
N VAL A 346 28.25 0.80 0.13
CA VAL A 346 28.53 -0.54 0.69
C VAL A 346 29.90 -0.62 1.39
N ALA A 347 30.86 0.17 0.96
CA ALA A 347 32.21 0.16 1.54
C ALA A 347 32.31 0.98 2.84
N THR A 348 31.63 2.13 2.88
CA THR A 348 31.73 3.09 3.99
C THR A 348 30.53 3.09 4.93
N GLY A 349 29.40 2.54 4.51
CA GLY A 349 28.13 2.61 5.25
C GLY A 349 27.45 3.98 5.22
N ALA A 350 27.94 4.94 4.43
CA ALA A 350 27.43 6.31 4.41
C ALA A 350 26.04 6.37 3.75
N LEU A 351 25.03 6.82 4.51
CA LEU A 351 23.64 7.02 4.06
C LEU A 351 23.48 8.39 3.41
N SER A 352 22.74 8.46 2.31
CA SER A 352 22.34 9.72 1.67
C SER A 352 20.98 9.61 0.98
N GLN A 353 20.24 10.72 0.94
CA GLN A 353 18.94 10.84 0.27
C GLN A 353 19.13 11.21 -1.20
N VAL A 354 18.48 10.46 -2.10
CA VAL A 354 18.55 10.65 -3.57
C VAL A 354 17.46 11.59 -4.06
N THR A 355 16.20 11.28 -3.81
CA THR A 355 15.07 12.16 -4.15
C THR A 355 14.79 13.14 -3.01
N LYS A 356 14.26 14.32 -3.32
CA LYS A 356 14.10 15.42 -2.34
C LYS A 356 12.76 16.13 -2.53
N GLY A 357 12.40 16.94 -1.54
CA GLY A 357 11.22 17.82 -1.55
C GLY A 357 10.09 17.32 -0.65
N GLU A 358 9.06 18.14 -0.48
CA GLU A 358 7.84 17.82 0.27
C GLU A 358 6.92 16.97 -0.62
N ARG A 359 7.20 15.67 -0.70
CA ARG A 359 6.47 14.71 -1.54
C ARG A 359 6.59 13.29 -1.02
N ALA A 360 5.69 12.44 -1.48
CA ALA A 360 5.84 10.99 -1.39
C ALA A 360 6.29 10.43 -2.75
N VAL A 361 7.37 9.67 -2.74
CA VAL A 361 7.94 8.97 -3.91
C VAL A 361 7.70 7.49 -3.75
N SER A 362 7.20 6.81 -4.78
CA SER A 362 6.92 5.38 -4.75
C SER A 362 7.34 4.67 -6.04
N GLY A 363 7.47 3.34 -5.97
CA GLY A 363 7.59 2.47 -7.13
C GLY A 363 8.78 2.77 -8.03
N PHE A 364 9.97 3.10 -7.46
CA PHE A 364 11.13 3.41 -8.27
C PHE A 364 11.73 2.18 -8.95
N ASP A 365 12.24 2.40 -10.17
CA ASP A 365 13.02 1.45 -10.96
C ASP A 365 14.22 2.16 -11.58
N MET A 366 15.26 1.41 -11.90
CA MET A 366 16.52 1.97 -12.40
C MET A 366 17.02 1.23 -13.65
N ASN A 367 17.52 2.02 -14.59
CA ASN A 367 18.33 1.52 -15.68
C ASN A 367 19.75 2.09 -15.57
N GLU A 368 20.67 1.30 -15.05
CA GLU A 368 22.07 1.71 -14.85
C GLU A 368 22.74 2.11 -16.17
N LYS A 369 22.52 1.33 -17.22
CA LYS A 369 23.12 1.57 -18.55
C LYS A 369 22.67 2.89 -19.17
N ALA A 370 21.41 3.24 -18.98
CA ALA A 370 20.84 4.52 -19.45
C ALA A 370 21.14 5.68 -18.50
N GLY A 371 21.59 5.39 -17.26
CA GLY A 371 21.80 6.40 -16.23
C GLY A 371 20.52 7.03 -15.70
N LEU A 372 19.38 6.33 -15.80
CA LEU A 372 18.04 6.83 -15.48
C LEU A 372 17.40 6.06 -14.34
N MET A 373 16.57 6.80 -13.59
CA MET A 373 15.65 6.27 -12.58
C MET A 373 14.24 6.78 -12.90
N THR A 374 13.23 5.91 -12.76
CA THR A 374 11.81 6.27 -12.84
C THR A 374 11.13 6.02 -11.51
N TYR A 375 10.09 6.77 -11.19
CA TYR A 375 9.30 6.66 -9.97
C TYR A 375 7.97 7.40 -10.10
N PHE A 376 7.02 7.10 -9.23
CA PHE A 376 5.83 7.92 -9.04
C PHE A 376 6.06 8.94 -7.93
N ALA A 377 5.39 10.07 -8.03
CA ALA A 377 5.41 11.06 -6.96
C ALA A 377 4.08 11.80 -6.87
N ASN A 378 3.66 12.05 -5.63
CA ASN A 378 2.48 12.81 -5.27
C ASN A 378 2.78 13.81 -4.15
N ASP A 379 1.82 14.69 -3.88
CA ASP A 379 1.82 15.59 -2.72
C ASP A 379 0.38 15.87 -2.27
N PHE A 380 0.18 16.68 -1.25
CA PHE A 380 -1.15 17.03 -0.71
C PHE A 380 -2.18 17.49 -1.76
N ARG A 381 -1.74 18.03 -2.89
CA ARG A 381 -2.59 18.65 -3.92
C ARG A 381 -2.53 17.96 -5.26
N ARG A 382 -1.65 17.00 -5.42
CA ARG A 382 -1.47 16.25 -6.67
C ARG A 382 -1.41 14.77 -6.39
N GLN A 383 -2.19 14.02 -7.12
CA GLN A 383 -2.12 12.56 -7.14
C GLN A 383 -0.86 12.10 -7.86
N ASP A 384 -0.58 10.80 -7.81
CA ASP A 384 0.58 10.22 -8.45
C ASP A 384 0.67 10.53 -9.94
N ASP A 385 1.85 10.97 -10.35
CA ASP A 385 2.30 11.02 -11.73
C ASP A 385 3.64 10.33 -11.88
N LEU A 386 3.95 9.90 -13.10
CA LEU A 386 5.19 9.23 -13.45
C LEU A 386 6.29 10.25 -13.72
N TYR A 387 7.46 10.03 -13.14
CA TYR A 387 8.64 10.86 -13.31
C TYR A 387 9.84 10.02 -13.75
N VAL A 388 10.80 10.68 -14.39
CA VAL A 388 12.15 10.18 -14.68
C VAL A 388 13.19 11.20 -14.21
N SER A 389 14.33 10.72 -13.76
CA SER A 389 15.49 11.53 -13.39
C SER A 389 16.79 10.81 -13.71
N ALA A 390 17.93 11.50 -13.60
CA ALA A 390 19.21 10.84 -13.48
C ALA A 390 19.29 10.00 -12.21
N LEU A 391 20.24 9.05 -12.12
CA LEU A 391 20.40 8.16 -10.97
C LEU A 391 20.74 8.86 -9.66
N ASP A 392 21.22 10.11 -9.71
CA ASP A 392 21.47 10.96 -8.54
C ASP A 392 20.25 11.81 -8.11
N GLY A 393 19.10 11.64 -8.79
CA GLY A 393 17.88 12.41 -8.57
C GLY A 393 17.84 13.77 -9.30
N SER A 394 18.89 14.16 -10.01
CA SER A 394 18.93 15.40 -10.77
C SER A 394 18.15 15.29 -12.09
N GLY A 395 17.86 16.43 -12.72
CA GLY A 395 17.20 16.46 -14.05
C GLY A 395 15.81 15.84 -14.06
N GLN A 396 15.08 15.92 -12.95
CA GLN A 396 13.73 15.37 -12.82
C GLN A 396 12.80 15.92 -13.90
N ARG A 397 12.00 15.05 -14.50
CA ARG A 397 10.99 15.36 -15.51
C ARG A 397 9.73 14.54 -15.28
N GLN A 398 8.59 15.20 -15.33
CA GLN A 398 7.27 14.55 -15.29
C GLN A 398 6.94 13.99 -16.67
N LEU A 399 6.49 12.74 -16.74
CA LEU A 399 6.16 12.03 -17.99
C LEU A 399 4.66 11.91 -18.23
N THR A 400 3.84 11.99 -17.18
CA THR A 400 2.38 11.89 -17.28
C THR A 400 1.70 13.06 -16.59
N HIS A 401 0.43 13.28 -16.93
CA HIS A 401 -0.46 14.27 -16.32
C HIS A 401 -1.82 13.61 -16.05
N LEU A 402 -1.77 12.48 -15.34
CA LEU A 402 -2.95 11.75 -14.90
C LEU A 402 -3.77 12.63 -13.95
N ASN A 403 -5.07 12.47 -13.95
CA ASN A 403 -5.96 13.27 -13.08
C ASN A 403 -5.94 14.82 -13.31
N ALA A 404 -5.23 15.33 -14.30
CA ALA A 404 -5.12 16.80 -14.53
C ALA A 404 -6.48 17.44 -14.83
N ALA A 405 -7.36 16.74 -15.55
CA ALA A 405 -8.71 17.24 -15.84
C ALA A 405 -9.50 17.44 -14.53
N LEU A 406 -9.53 16.42 -13.67
CA LEU A 406 -10.18 16.50 -12.35
C LEU A 406 -9.51 17.57 -11.46
N GLY A 407 -8.19 17.63 -11.41
CA GLY A 407 -7.45 18.62 -10.63
C GLY A 407 -7.73 20.07 -11.04
N ASN A 408 -8.10 20.30 -12.31
CA ASN A 408 -8.54 21.61 -12.78
C ASN A 408 -9.94 22.01 -12.30
N GLU A 409 -10.81 21.04 -12.01
CA GLU A 409 -12.15 21.27 -11.50
C GLU A 409 -12.18 21.47 -9.98
N LEU A 410 -11.18 20.92 -9.26
CA LEU A 410 -11.17 20.89 -7.80
C LEU A 410 -10.43 22.11 -7.22
N ASP A 411 -11.03 22.71 -6.20
CA ASP A 411 -10.35 23.60 -5.26
C ASP A 411 -9.85 22.74 -4.10
N LEU A 412 -8.54 22.54 -4.05
CA LEU A 412 -7.89 21.63 -3.12
C LEU A 412 -7.31 22.40 -1.92
N ALA A 413 -7.56 21.87 -0.74
CA ALA A 413 -7.10 22.44 0.52
C ALA A 413 -5.57 22.45 0.64
N SER A 414 -5.05 23.43 1.37
CA SER A 414 -3.63 23.51 1.74
C SER A 414 -3.38 22.84 3.09
N VAL A 415 -2.18 22.32 3.26
CA VAL A 415 -1.71 21.68 4.50
C VAL A 415 -0.53 22.46 5.06
N GLU A 416 -0.50 22.61 6.39
CA GLU A 416 0.61 23.20 7.14
C GLU A 416 1.16 22.15 8.11
N ARG A 417 2.49 22.08 8.24
CA ARG A 417 3.12 21.32 9.33
C ARG A 417 2.92 22.05 10.65
N VAL A 418 2.53 21.33 11.67
CA VAL A 418 2.29 21.83 13.03
C VAL A 418 3.11 20.98 14.00
N PRO A 419 4.44 21.15 14.04
CA PRO A 419 5.26 20.43 15.02
C PRO A 419 4.95 20.91 16.44
N TYR A 420 4.98 19.97 17.38
CA TYR A 420 4.72 20.29 18.80
C TYR A 420 5.49 19.35 19.73
N LYS A 421 5.52 19.68 21.02
CA LYS A 421 6.09 18.82 22.06
C LYS A 421 5.01 17.98 22.72
N SER A 422 5.30 16.70 22.90
CA SER A 422 4.52 15.85 23.80
C SER A 422 4.70 16.25 25.27
N THR A 423 3.89 15.68 26.14
CA THR A 423 3.90 15.97 27.59
C THR A 423 5.22 15.64 28.29
N ASP A 424 6.03 14.76 27.72
CA ASP A 424 7.36 14.35 28.18
C ASP A 424 8.52 14.96 27.35
N GLY A 425 8.19 15.90 26.45
CA GLY A 425 9.17 16.69 25.71
C GLY A 425 9.59 16.11 24.35
N TRP A 426 9.09 14.95 23.93
CA TRP A 426 9.36 14.40 22.58
C TRP A 426 8.79 15.32 21.49
N ASP A 427 9.54 15.44 20.39
CA ASP A 427 9.09 16.14 19.20
C ASP A 427 8.11 15.27 18.42
N ILE A 428 6.94 15.81 18.14
CA ILE A 428 5.88 15.15 17.37
C ILE A 428 5.53 16.01 16.16
N ASP A 429 5.44 15.38 14.98
CA ASP A 429 4.96 16.04 13.79
C ASP A 429 3.44 15.94 13.68
N GLY A 430 2.81 17.09 13.52
CA GLY A 430 1.40 17.24 13.16
C GLY A 430 1.26 17.98 11.83
N PHE A 431 0.09 17.83 11.23
CA PHE A 431 -0.30 18.48 9.98
C PHE A 431 -1.72 19.01 10.12
N LEU A 432 -1.95 20.21 9.63
CA LEU A 432 -3.26 20.85 9.63
C LEU A 432 -3.69 21.19 8.21
N MET A 433 -4.73 20.54 7.73
CA MET A 433 -5.39 20.88 6.47
C MET A 433 -6.50 21.88 6.75
N LYS A 434 -6.46 23.05 6.07
CA LYS A 434 -7.49 24.08 6.18
C LYS A 434 -8.70 23.76 5.33
N PRO A 435 -9.91 24.22 5.69
CA PRO A 435 -11.08 24.08 4.82
C PRO A 435 -10.87 24.73 3.45
N VAL A 436 -11.51 24.20 2.43
CA VAL A 436 -11.57 24.85 1.12
C VAL A 436 -12.29 26.19 1.25
N GLY A 437 -11.77 27.23 0.61
CA GLY A 437 -12.30 28.60 0.73
C GLY A 437 -12.13 29.20 2.14
N PHE A 438 -11.07 28.82 2.85
CA PHE A 438 -10.77 29.26 4.21
C PHE A 438 -10.83 30.78 4.39
N ASP A 439 -11.60 31.24 5.38
CA ASP A 439 -11.73 32.62 5.78
C ASP A 439 -11.35 32.75 7.27
N PRO A 440 -10.25 33.43 7.63
CA PRO A 440 -9.77 33.51 9.01
C PRO A 440 -10.73 34.22 9.98
N SER A 441 -11.75 34.90 9.49
CA SER A 441 -12.77 35.55 10.31
C SER A 441 -13.87 34.60 10.79
N LYS A 442 -13.94 33.38 10.23
CA LYS A 442 -14.94 32.36 10.55
C LYS A 442 -14.40 31.31 11.51
N LYS A 443 -15.32 30.58 12.14
CA LYS A 443 -15.04 29.43 12.99
C LYS A 443 -15.39 28.14 12.29
N TYR A 444 -14.47 27.18 12.29
CA TYR A 444 -14.63 25.90 11.59
C TYR A 444 -14.55 24.72 12.55
N PRO A 445 -15.34 23.67 12.34
CA PRO A 445 -15.15 22.39 13.00
C PRO A 445 -13.79 21.80 12.61
N MET A 446 -13.24 20.92 13.46
CA MET A 446 -12.02 20.20 13.18
C MET A 446 -12.22 18.70 13.40
N ILE A 447 -11.75 17.89 12.46
CA ILE A 447 -11.66 16.44 12.57
C ILE A 447 -10.22 16.07 12.89
N LEU A 448 -10.00 15.36 14.00
CA LEU A 448 -8.76 14.64 14.29
C LEU A 448 -8.80 13.31 13.56
N SER A 449 -7.84 13.07 12.67
CA SER A 449 -7.65 11.78 12.02
C SER A 449 -6.41 11.07 12.55
N ILE A 450 -6.54 9.76 12.82
CA ILE A 450 -5.49 8.92 13.41
C ILE A 450 -5.19 7.76 12.49
N HIS A 451 -3.91 7.62 12.06
CA HIS A 451 -3.51 6.56 11.13
C HIS A 451 -3.55 5.17 11.77
N GLY A 452 -3.59 4.15 10.93
CA GLY A 452 -3.49 2.75 11.33
C GLY A 452 -2.03 2.30 11.48
N GLY A 453 -1.85 1.09 11.91
CA GLY A 453 -0.55 0.47 12.18
C GLY A 453 -0.52 -0.17 13.57
N PRO A 454 0.17 0.42 14.59
CA PRO A 454 0.73 1.79 14.74
C PRO A 454 1.95 2.10 13.87
N ALA A 455 2.70 1.07 13.43
CA ALA A 455 3.84 1.19 12.53
C ALA A 455 3.41 1.64 11.11
N GLY A 456 3.10 2.91 10.99
CA GLY A 456 2.71 3.63 9.80
C GLY A 456 2.98 5.12 10.00
N GLN A 457 2.74 5.95 8.99
CA GLN A 457 2.82 7.40 9.13
C GLN A 457 1.78 8.09 8.26
N TYR A 458 1.31 9.24 8.69
CA TYR A 458 0.74 10.26 7.81
C TYR A 458 1.86 11.13 7.25
N GLY A 459 1.65 11.68 6.08
CA GLY A 459 2.66 12.48 5.42
C GLY A 459 2.08 13.52 4.50
N VAL A 460 2.94 13.94 3.58
CA VAL A 460 2.65 14.93 2.54
C VAL A 460 1.93 14.33 1.33
N ASP A 461 1.62 13.03 1.38
CA ASP A 461 0.97 12.29 0.31
C ASP A 461 -0.48 12.72 0.09
N TRP A 462 -0.98 12.43 -1.12
CA TRP A 462 -2.38 12.66 -1.48
C TRP A 462 -3.31 11.85 -0.59
N ASN A 463 -4.28 12.53 0.03
CA ASN A 463 -5.33 11.88 0.79
C ASN A 463 -6.71 12.38 0.36
N HIS A 464 -7.45 11.53 -0.36
CA HIS A 464 -8.77 11.88 -0.87
C HIS A 464 -9.79 12.17 0.25
N GLU A 465 -9.81 11.35 1.30
CA GLU A 465 -10.70 11.53 2.45
C GLU A 465 -10.54 12.92 3.08
N PHE A 466 -9.29 13.36 3.27
CA PHE A 466 -9.00 14.67 3.86
C PHE A 466 -9.43 15.81 2.95
N GLN A 467 -9.23 15.67 1.63
CA GLN A 467 -9.69 16.67 0.67
C GLN A 467 -11.23 16.76 0.65
N VAL A 468 -11.94 15.64 0.81
CA VAL A 468 -13.41 15.63 0.92
C VAL A 468 -13.84 16.32 2.21
N TYR A 469 -13.22 16.05 3.34
CA TYR A 469 -13.52 16.73 4.61
C TYR A 469 -13.29 18.25 4.50
N ALA A 470 -12.16 18.66 3.93
CA ALA A 470 -11.86 20.06 3.69
C ALA A 470 -12.86 20.72 2.74
N GLY A 471 -13.31 20.00 1.70
CA GLY A 471 -14.37 20.40 0.77
C GLY A 471 -15.74 20.61 1.44
N LYS A 472 -16.02 19.88 2.51
CA LYS A 472 -17.20 20.05 3.37
C LYS A 472 -17.09 21.22 4.36
N GLY A 473 -15.95 21.91 4.41
CA GLY A 473 -15.71 23.05 5.29
C GLY A 473 -15.18 22.67 6.67
N TRP A 474 -14.58 21.49 6.83
CA TRP A 474 -13.94 21.05 8.07
C TRP A 474 -12.43 21.19 7.99
N ALA A 475 -11.79 21.62 9.06
CA ALA A 475 -10.35 21.46 9.21
C ALA A 475 -10.03 20.00 9.51
N VAL A 476 -8.87 19.52 9.05
CA VAL A 476 -8.41 18.17 9.38
C VAL A 476 -7.04 18.28 10.04
N PHE A 477 -6.94 17.80 11.27
CA PHE A 477 -5.69 17.66 11.99
C PHE A 477 -5.30 16.20 12.05
N PHE A 478 -4.06 15.90 11.67
CA PHE A 478 -3.50 14.55 11.72
C PHE A 478 -2.05 14.61 12.18
N THR A 479 -1.59 13.57 12.87
CA THR A 479 -0.30 13.59 13.55
C THR A 479 0.33 12.21 13.54
N ASN A 480 1.66 12.17 13.71
CA ASN A 480 2.46 10.96 13.85
C ASN A 480 2.89 10.81 15.32
N PRO A 481 2.07 10.21 16.18
CA PRO A 481 2.46 9.94 17.56
C PRO A 481 3.59 8.92 17.60
N ARG A 482 4.28 8.75 18.75
CA ARG A 482 5.19 7.62 18.92
C ARG A 482 4.47 6.30 18.61
N GLY A 483 5.18 5.34 18.04
CA GLY A 483 4.63 4.18 17.35
C GLY A 483 4.67 4.33 15.82
N SER A 484 4.74 5.58 15.30
CA SER A 484 4.79 5.83 13.86
C SER A 484 6.16 5.51 13.27
N THR A 485 6.18 5.10 11.99
CA THR A 485 7.39 4.93 11.19
C THR A 485 7.93 6.27 10.67
N GLY A 486 9.16 6.27 10.12
CA GLY A 486 9.78 7.46 9.54
C GLY A 486 10.52 8.36 10.52
N TYR A 487 10.52 8.04 11.81
CA TYR A 487 11.17 8.81 12.89
C TYR A 487 12.24 8.00 13.63
N GLY A 488 12.65 6.88 13.10
CA GLY A 488 13.63 5.97 13.69
C GLY A 488 13.00 4.89 14.59
N GLN A 489 13.78 3.83 14.84
CA GLN A 489 13.30 2.66 15.58
C GLN A 489 12.90 2.98 17.03
N GLN A 490 13.63 3.88 17.69
CA GLN A 490 13.28 4.28 19.07
C GLN A 490 11.89 4.92 19.14
N PHE A 491 11.55 5.73 18.15
CA PHE A 491 10.24 6.40 18.09
C PHE A 491 9.12 5.39 17.81
N GLU A 492 9.32 4.49 16.85
CA GLU A 492 8.35 3.44 16.51
C GLU A 492 8.09 2.52 17.70
N ARG A 493 9.12 2.14 18.45
CA ARG A 493 8.99 1.29 19.63
C ARG A 493 8.51 2.01 20.90
N GLY A 494 8.32 3.30 20.84
CA GLY A 494 7.96 4.14 22.01
C GLY A 494 6.63 3.81 22.68
N ILE A 495 5.82 2.90 22.09
CA ILE A 495 4.52 2.44 22.62
C ILE A 495 4.49 0.98 23.02
N VAL A 496 5.56 0.23 22.84
CA VAL A 496 5.63 -1.19 23.26
C VAL A 496 5.31 -1.28 24.76
N ASN A 497 4.41 -2.19 25.11
CA ASN A 497 3.82 -2.37 26.45
C ASN A 497 2.98 -1.18 26.96
N ASN A 498 2.64 -0.20 26.11
CA ASN A 498 2.00 1.06 26.55
C ASN A 498 1.01 1.63 25.52
N TRP A 499 0.29 0.78 24.80
CA TRP A 499 -0.77 1.22 23.90
C TRP A 499 -1.87 1.95 24.66
N GLY A 500 -2.31 3.12 24.14
CA GLY A 500 -3.24 4.00 24.83
C GLY A 500 -2.61 4.85 25.94
N GLY A 501 -1.30 4.77 26.13
CA GLY A 501 -0.54 5.52 27.11
C GLY A 501 0.05 6.81 26.56
N MET A 502 1.32 6.74 26.13
CA MET A 502 2.01 7.92 25.67
C MET A 502 1.62 8.34 24.23
N ASP A 503 1.23 7.40 23.37
CA ASP A 503 0.62 7.65 22.07
C ASP A 503 -0.67 8.49 22.19
N TYR A 504 -1.56 8.16 23.13
CA TYR A 504 -2.74 8.98 23.46
C TYR A 504 -2.33 10.39 23.92
N ARG A 505 -1.31 10.50 24.78
CA ARG A 505 -0.84 11.82 25.27
C ARG A 505 -0.23 12.65 24.15
N ASP A 506 0.52 12.04 23.25
CA ASP A 506 1.08 12.69 22.06
C ASP A 506 -0.04 13.29 21.20
N ILE A 507 -1.07 12.51 20.90
CA ILE A 507 -2.23 12.94 20.09
C ILE A 507 -2.97 14.09 20.79
N MET A 508 -3.26 13.96 22.07
CA MET A 508 -4.03 15.00 22.80
C MET A 508 -3.22 16.29 22.99
N ALA A 509 -1.90 16.21 23.19
CA ALA A 509 -1.02 17.37 23.19
C ALA A 509 -1.03 18.09 21.82
N GLY A 510 -1.11 17.32 20.71
CA GLY A 510 -1.29 17.89 19.37
C GLY A 510 -2.61 18.63 19.20
N VAL A 511 -3.71 18.07 19.70
CA VAL A 511 -5.03 18.77 19.72
C VAL A 511 -4.94 20.07 20.49
N ASP A 512 -4.28 20.09 21.65
CA ASP A 512 -4.11 21.31 22.44
C ASP A 512 -3.23 22.34 21.72
N ALA A 513 -2.14 21.90 21.10
CA ALA A 513 -1.23 22.76 20.35
C ALA A 513 -1.92 23.41 19.15
N VAL A 514 -2.65 22.62 18.33
CA VAL A 514 -3.32 23.13 17.14
C VAL A 514 -4.44 24.11 17.47
N LEU A 515 -5.22 23.85 18.51
CA LEU A 515 -6.27 24.76 18.97
C LEU A 515 -5.69 26.08 19.50
N LYS A 516 -4.58 26.03 20.22
CA LYS A 516 -3.89 27.22 20.74
C LYS A 516 -3.34 28.09 19.61
N GLN A 517 -2.76 27.48 18.59
CA GLN A 517 -2.14 28.16 17.45
C GLN A 517 -3.17 28.67 16.43
N ASN A 518 -4.36 28.06 16.38
CA ASN A 518 -5.38 28.31 15.37
C ASN A 518 -6.72 28.68 16.00
N PRO A 519 -6.87 29.91 16.51
CA PRO A 519 -8.09 30.34 17.21
C PRO A 519 -9.34 30.36 16.32
N TRP A 520 -9.20 30.22 15.00
CA TRP A 520 -10.31 30.06 14.06
C TRP A 520 -10.94 28.66 14.10
N ILE A 521 -10.31 27.66 14.73
CA ILE A 521 -10.93 26.36 14.98
C ILE A 521 -11.93 26.49 16.14
N ASP A 522 -13.11 25.90 15.97
CA ASP A 522 -14.13 25.85 17.00
C ASP A 522 -13.90 24.66 17.93
N ALA A 523 -13.32 24.91 19.09
CA ALA A 523 -13.04 23.88 20.09
C ALA A 523 -14.28 23.16 20.64
N SER A 524 -15.49 23.70 20.40
CA SER A 524 -16.75 23.05 20.76
C SER A 524 -17.26 22.07 19.68
N ARG A 525 -16.64 22.05 18.50
CA ARG A 525 -17.03 21.21 17.34
C ARG A 525 -15.85 20.38 16.85
N LEU A 526 -15.36 19.46 17.71
CA LEU A 526 -14.28 18.54 17.39
C LEU A 526 -14.84 17.16 17.04
N GLY A 527 -14.42 16.60 15.92
CA GLY A 527 -14.63 15.21 15.53
C GLY A 527 -13.36 14.39 15.67
N VAL A 528 -13.48 13.06 15.77
CA VAL A 528 -12.35 12.13 15.79
C VAL A 528 -12.66 10.92 14.92
N THR A 529 -11.66 10.47 14.15
CA THR A 529 -11.77 9.29 13.29
C THR A 529 -10.44 8.57 13.17
N GLY A 530 -10.50 7.30 12.80
CA GLY A 530 -9.36 6.48 12.46
C GLY A 530 -9.75 5.03 12.17
N GLY A 531 -8.86 4.32 11.49
CA GLY A 531 -9.05 2.92 11.13
C GLY A 531 -7.97 2.02 11.73
N SER A 532 -8.33 0.75 12.04
CA SER A 532 -7.40 -0.22 12.62
C SER A 532 -6.85 0.28 13.97
N TYR A 533 -5.53 0.41 14.15
CA TYR A 533 -4.96 1.10 15.30
C TYR A 533 -5.58 2.49 15.53
N GLY A 534 -5.76 3.29 14.46
CA GLY A 534 -6.44 4.59 14.57
C GLY A 534 -7.88 4.46 15.06
N GLY A 535 -8.58 3.37 14.71
CA GLY A 535 -9.90 3.03 15.23
C GLY A 535 -9.85 2.64 16.72
N PHE A 536 -8.86 1.83 17.11
CA PHE A 536 -8.56 1.54 18.50
C PHE A 536 -8.37 2.85 19.30
N MET A 537 -7.50 3.73 18.83
CA MET A 537 -7.20 5.00 19.49
C MET A 537 -8.42 5.92 19.51
N THR A 538 -9.26 5.92 18.47
CA THR A 538 -10.54 6.63 18.48
C THR A 538 -11.42 6.13 19.63
N ASN A 539 -11.63 4.81 19.74
CA ASN A 539 -12.40 4.20 20.84
C ASN A 539 -11.79 4.49 22.22
N TRP A 540 -10.45 4.44 22.31
CA TRP A 540 -9.71 4.76 23.52
C TRP A 540 -9.94 6.19 23.99
N ILE A 541 -9.80 7.16 23.09
CA ILE A 541 -10.06 8.59 23.35
C ILE A 541 -11.47 8.78 23.90
N LEU A 542 -12.49 8.14 23.32
CA LEU A 542 -13.88 8.26 23.76
C LEU A 542 -14.10 7.76 25.19
N GLY A 543 -13.36 6.73 25.61
CA GLY A 543 -13.39 6.21 26.99
C GLY A 543 -12.69 7.11 28.01
N HIS A 544 -11.87 8.10 27.57
CA HIS A 544 -10.99 8.89 28.43
C HIS A 544 -11.24 10.40 28.38
N THR A 545 -12.03 10.91 27.43
CA THR A 545 -12.39 12.34 27.34
C THR A 545 -13.74 12.56 26.66
N THR A 546 -14.39 13.67 26.97
CA THR A 546 -15.67 14.10 26.37
C THR A 546 -15.50 15.30 25.43
N ARG A 547 -14.29 15.61 24.99
CA ARG A 547 -13.98 16.78 24.15
C ARG A 547 -14.61 16.71 22.75
N PHE A 548 -14.80 15.50 22.23
CA PHE A 548 -15.26 15.28 20.85
C PHE A 548 -16.80 15.21 20.79
N LYS A 549 -17.38 15.83 19.76
CA LYS A 549 -18.83 15.88 19.51
C LYS A 549 -19.32 14.77 18.61
N ALA A 550 -18.43 14.21 17.80
CA ALA A 550 -18.73 13.09 16.92
C ALA A 550 -17.50 12.21 16.79
N ALA A 551 -17.73 10.93 16.62
CA ALA A 551 -16.67 9.95 16.33
C ALA A 551 -17.08 9.01 15.21
N VAL A 552 -16.11 8.67 14.34
CA VAL A 552 -16.25 7.59 13.36
C VAL A 552 -15.09 6.63 13.56
N THR A 553 -15.38 5.38 13.81
CA THR A 553 -14.37 4.35 14.05
C THR A 553 -14.49 3.25 13.00
N LEU A 554 -13.38 2.96 12.29
CA LEU A 554 -13.37 2.03 11.16
C LEU A 554 -12.52 0.82 11.51
N ARG A 555 -13.04 -0.42 11.24
CA ARG A 555 -12.26 -1.65 11.45
C ARG A 555 -11.43 -1.61 12.74
N SER A 556 -12.05 -1.28 13.85
CA SER A 556 -11.39 -0.85 15.08
C SER A 556 -11.31 -1.97 16.11
N ILE A 557 -10.17 -2.09 16.78
CA ILE A 557 -10.03 -2.97 17.93
C ILE A 557 -10.78 -2.35 19.11
N SER A 558 -11.63 -3.14 19.77
CA SER A 558 -12.33 -2.77 21.01
C SER A 558 -11.96 -3.64 22.20
N ASN A 559 -11.56 -4.89 21.93
CA ASN A 559 -11.26 -5.89 22.93
C ASN A 559 -10.05 -6.74 22.49
N PHE A 560 -8.87 -6.44 22.97
CA PHE A 560 -7.65 -7.15 22.61
C PHE A 560 -7.67 -8.64 22.95
N ILE A 561 -8.45 -9.07 23.94
CA ILE A 561 -8.55 -10.49 24.33
C ILE A 561 -9.20 -11.32 23.21
N SER A 562 -10.34 -10.85 22.68
CA SER A 562 -11.00 -11.56 21.59
C SER A 562 -10.35 -11.29 20.25
N ASP A 563 -9.74 -10.12 20.03
CA ASP A 563 -8.98 -9.82 18.83
C ASP A 563 -7.83 -10.80 18.64
N ASP A 564 -7.00 -10.98 19.66
CA ASP A 564 -5.86 -11.89 19.62
C ASP A 564 -6.28 -13.37 19.41
N GLY A 565 -7.45 -13.75 19.93
CA GLY A 565 -8.00 -15.09 19.77
C GLY A 565 -8.68 -15.38 18.42
N THR A 566 -9.00 -14.36 17.63
CA THR A 566 -9.83 -14.51 16.41
C THR A 566 -9.26 -13.84 15.17
N ARG A 567 -8.20 -13.07 15.28
CA ARG A 567 -7.54 -12.39 14.15
C ARG A 567 -6.80 -13.36 13.21
N ASP A 568 -6.30 -12.84 12.10
CA ASP A 568 -5.43 -13.56 11.19
C ASP A 568 -3.98 -13.63 11.70
N GLY A 569 -3.19 -14.53 11.13
CA GLY A 569 -1.83 -14.81 11.56
C GLY A 569 -1.76 -15.81 12.69
N ALA A 570 -0.57 -16.07 13.22
CA ALA A 570 -0.36 -17.02 14.32
C ALA A 570 -0.65 -16.36 15.67
N TYR A 571 0.11 -15.31 16.00
CA TYR A 571 -0.09 -14.47 17.18
C TYR A 571 0.01 -13.01 16.78
N GLY A 572 -0.71 -12.10 17.46
CA GLY A 572 -0.87 -10.77 16.94
C GLY A 572 -0.21 -9.65 17.74
N HIS A 573 -0.26 -9.77 19.05
CA HIS A 573 0.11 -8.66 19.95
C HIS A 573 1.17 -9.00 20.97
N GLU A 574 1.75 -10.21 20.97
CA GLU A 574 2.79 -10.59 21.93
C GLU A 574 4.02 -9.70 21.89
N ASP A 575 4.25 -9.04 20.77
CA ASP A 575 5.35 -8.08 20.60
C ASP A 575 4.99 -6.64 21.01
N ASP A 576 3.70 -6.35 21.07
CA ASP A 576 3.17 -5.04 21.50
C ASP A 576 2.91 -5.02 23.00
N PHE A 577 2.71 -6.20 23.60
CA PHE A 577 2.52 -6.44 25.04
C PHE A 577 3.64 -7.30 25.60
N LYS A 578 3.59 -7.63 26.89
CA LYS A 578 4.67 -8.37 27.58
C LYS A 578 4.75 -9.85 27.20
N GLY A 579 3.75 -10.36 26.50
CA GLY A 579 3.63 -11.77 26.12
C GLY A 579 2.26 -12.06 25.54
N LEU A 580 1.90 -13.33 25.46
CA LEU A 580 0.63 -13.79 24.93
C LEU A 580 -0.55 -13.40 25.82
N VAL A 581 -1.72 -13.24 25.25
CA VAL A 581 -2.98 -12.92 25.95
C VAL A 581 -3.32 -13.93 27.05
N PHE A 582 -2.92 -15.20 26.89
CA PHE A 582 -3.16 -16.28 27.84
C PHE A 582 -2.38 -16.12 29.16
N ASP A 583 -1.21 -15.45 29.10
CA ASP A 583 -0.32 -15.22 30.24
C ASP A 583 -0.45 -13.80 30.81
N GLU A 584 -0.83 -12.82 29.96
CA GLU A 584 -0.86 -11.38 30.29
C GLU A 584 -2.29 -10.79 30.19
N PHE A 585 -3.32 -11.55 30.53
CA PHE A 585 -4.74 -11.20 30.41
C PHE A 585 -5.08 -9.80 30.91
N ASP A 586 -4.59 -9.43 32.11
CA ASP A 586 -4.89 -8.12 32.70
C ASP A 586 -4.32 -6.97 31.89
N GLN A 587 -3.16 -7.12 31.25
CA GLN A 587 -2.58 -6.10 30.39
C GLN A 587 -3.46 -5.90 29.14
N TYR A 588 -3.86 -6.97 28.48
CA TYR A 588 -4.75 -6.95 27.32
C TYR A 588 -6.11 -6.31 27.65
N TRP A 589 -6.71 -6.69 28.79
CA TRP A 589 -7.97 -6.10 29.23
C TRP A 589 -7.83 -4.61 29.59
N ASN A 590 -6.74 -4.24 30.24
CA ASN A 590 -6.47 -2.84 30.61
C ASN A 590 -6.25 -1.95 29.38
N ALA A 591 -5.69 -2.48 28.30
CA ALA A 591 -5.52 -1.79 27.01
C ALA A 591 -6.80 -1.80 26.16
N SER A 592 -7.81 -2.62 26.49
CA SER A 592 -9.04 -2.75 25.69
C SER A 592 -9.98 -1.56 25.89
N PRO A 593 -10.35 -0.80 24.84
CA PRO A 593 -11.34 0.28 24.92
C PRO A 593 -12.67 -0.16 25.52
N LEU A 594 -13.09 -1.39 25.30
CA LEU A 594 -14.34 -1.97 25.81
C LEU A 594 -14.47 -1.85 27.32
N LYS A 595 -13.38 -1.95 28.06
CA LYS A 595 -13.32 -1.75 29.51
C LYS A 595 -13.85 -0.39 29.94
N TYR A 596 -13.65 0.63 29.11
CA TYR A 596 -13.96 2.04 29.38
C TYR A 596 -15.24 2.52 28.68
N ALA A 597 -15.98 1.65 28.01
CA ALA A 597 -17.19 1.99 27.24
C ALA A 597 -18.25 2.74 28.07
N LYS A 598 -18.34 2.46 29.39
CA LYS A 598 -19.26 3.15 30.33
C LYS A 598 -19.03 4.66 30.42
N ASN A 599 -17.83 5.13 30.10
CA ASN A 599 -17.47 6.55 30.17
C ASN A 599 -17.85 7.32 28.90
N VAL A 600 -18.12 6.62 27.80
CA VAL A 600 -18.38 7.23 26.50
C VAL A 600 -19.70 8.02 26.51
N LYS A 601 -19.64 9.23 25.95
CA LYS A 601 -20.82 10.12 25.77
C LYS A 601 -20.97 10.59 24.33
N THR A 602 -19.94 10.47 23.52
CA THR A 602 -19.86 10.98 22.15
C THR A 602 -20.68 10.10 21.19
N PRO A 603 -21.57 10.67 20.39
CA PRO A 603 -22.21 9.95 19.28
C PRO A 603 -21.17 9.28 18.38
N THR A 604 -21.31 7.98 18.11
CA THR A 604 -20.29 7.17 17.46
C THR A 604 -20.86 6.36 16.30
N LEU A 605 -20.28 6.53 15.09
CA LEU A 605 -20.51 5.66 13.93
C LEU A 605 -19.40 4.61 13.86
N ILE A 606 -19.79 3.36 13.64
CA ILE A 606 -18.88 2.22 13.50
C ILE A 606 -18.99 1.68 12.09
N LEU A 607 -17.88 1.63 11.34
CA LEU A 607 -17.80 1.05 10.00
C LEU A 607 -16.94 -0.21 10.05
N HIS A 608 -17.47 -1.37 9.62
CA HIS A 608 -16.75 -2.62 9.66
C HIS A 608 -17.04 -3.48 8.43
N SER A 609 -16.09 -4.31 8.03
CA SER A 609 -16.18 -5.21 6.88
C SER A 609 -16.47 -6.65 7.30
N ASP A 610 -17.31 -7.38 6.53
CA ASP A 610 -17.74 -8.73 6.88
C ASP A 610 -16.59 -9.75 6.89
N ASN A 611 -15.62 -9.58 6.00
CA ASN A 611 -14.47 -10.47 5.85
C ASN A 611 -13.17 -9.86 6.40
N ASP A 612 -13.28 -8.95 7.36
CA ASP A 612 -12.11 -8.44 8.07
C ASP A 612 -11.56 -9.55 8.99
N PHE A 613 -10.45 -10.16 8.58
CA PHE A 613 -9.75 -11.15 9.39
C PHE A 613 -8.60 -10.54 10.18
N ARG A 614 -8.17 -9.31 9.87
CA ARG A 614 -7.11 -8.60 10.58
C ARG A 614 -7.60 -8.05 11.92
N VAL A 615 -8.74 -7.39 11.89
CA VAL A 615 -9.50 -6.94 13.06
C VAL A 615 -10.91 -7.49 12.87
N PRO A 616 -11.23 -8.64 13.44
CA PRO A 616 -12.46 -9.38 13.15
C PRO A 616 -13.73 -8.57 13.45
N ILE A 617 -14.80 -8.87 12.70
CA ILE A 617 -16.06 -8.11 12.71
C ILE A 617 -16.67 -7.99 14.12
N GLU A 618 -16.48 -8.99 14.97
CA GLU A 618 -17.01 -8.97 16.34
C GLU A 618 -16.43 -7.84 17.20
N GLN A 619 -15.28 -7.25 16.83
CA GLN A 619 -14.72 -6.08 17.49
C GLN A 619 -15.64 -4.87 17.36
N GLY A 620 -16.19 -4.64 16.16
CA GLY A 620 -17.19 -3.61 15.91
C GLY A 620 -18.52 -3.91 16.61
N GLU A 621 -18.96 -5.19 16.58
CA GLU A 621 -20.19 -5.63 17.24
C GLU A 621 -20.14 -5.47 18.76
N GLN A 622 -19.03 -5.84 19.40
CA GLN A 622 -18.82 -5.70 20.85
C GLN A 622 -18.88 -4.22 21.24
N TRP A 623 -18.18 -3.36 20.48
CA TRP A 623 -18.18 -1.91 20.72
C TRP A 623 -19.57 -1.31 20.59
N TYR A 624 -20.27 -1.61 19.50
CA TYR A 624 -21.63 -1.14 19.26
C TYR A 624 -22.59 -1.53 20.39
N ARG A 625 -22.61 -2.80 20.80
CA ARG A 625 -23.47 -3.31 21.87
C ARG A 625 -23.18 -2.64 23.20
N ALA A 626 -21.89 -2.42 23.54
CA ALA A 626 -21.51 -1.74 24.77
C ALA A 626 -21.99 -0.28 24.77
N LEU A 627 -21.80 0.46 23.66
CA LEU A 627 -22.28 1.84 23.54
C LEU A 627 -23.80 1.91 23.69
N LYS A 628 -24.55 1.04 23.01
CA LYS A 628 -26.02 0.98 23.14
C LYS A 628 -26.47 0.64 24.54
N HIS A 629 -25.78 -0.26 25.23
CA HIS A 629 -26.06 -0.63 26.62
C HIS A 629 -25.92 0.58 27.56
N TYR A 630 -24.92 1.42 27.35
CA TYR A 630 -24.69 2.62 28.16
C TYR A 630 -25.47 3.87 27.67
N GLY A 631 -26.41 3.68 26.72
CA GLY A 631 -27.30 4.76 26.23
C GLY A 631 -26.60 5.76 25.30
N VAL A 632 -25.46 5.42 24.74
CA VAL A 632 -24.77 6.27 23.77
C VAL A 632 -25.48 6.18 22.40
N THR A 633 -25.63 7.30 21.72
CA THR A 633 -26.09 7.33 20.33
C THR A 633 -25.02 6.68 19.47
N ALA A 634 -25.34 5.52 18.90
CA ALA A 634 -24.42 4.77 18.06
C ALA A 634 -25.14 4.11 16.88
N GLU A 635 -24.49 4.12 15.72
CA GLU A 635 -24.87 3.38 14.51
C GLU A 635 -23.72 2.47 14.08
N ILE A 636 -24.03 1.33 13.46
CA ILE A 636 -23.04 0.42 12.89
C ILE A 636 -23.43 0.11 11.43
N VAL A 637 -22.44 0.14 10.54
CA VAL A 637 -22.59 -0.15 9.12
C VAL A 637 -21.61 -1.25 8.74
N PHE A 638 -22.13 -2.30 8.10
CA PHE A 638 -21.34 -3.41 7.62
C PHE A 638 -21.18 -3.35 6.10
N PHE A 639 -19.95 -3.64 5.64
CA PHE A 639 -19.62 -3.70 4.23
C PHE A 639 -19.44 -5.16 3.80
N PRO A 640 -20.41 -5.73 3.06
CA PRO A 640 -20.38 -7.14 2.68
C PRO A 640 -19.22 -7.41 1.70
N ARG A 641 -18.59 -8.59 1.82
CA ARG A 641 -17.48 -9.06 1.00
C ARG A 641 -16.14 -8.32 1.21
N GLU A 642 -16.15 -7.19 1.87
CA GLU A 642 -14.95 -6.40 2.12
C GLU A 642 -14.10 -7.01 3.23
N ASN A 643 -12.79 -6.75 3.13
CA ASN A 643 -11.82 -7.12 4.15
C ASN A 643 -11.29 -5.86 4.89
N HIS A 644 -10.21 -6.00 5.65
CA HIS A 644 -9.60 -4.89 6.40
C HIS A 644 -9.21 -3.69 5.54
N ASN A 645 -9.03 -3.88 4.23
CA ASN A 645 -8.57 -2.85 3.31
C ASN A 645 -9.70 -2.10 2.58
N LEU A 646 -10.94 -2.15 3.07
CA LEU A 646 -12.11 -1.47 2.47
C LEU A 646 -11.78 -0.08 1.91
N THR A 647 -11.22 0.83 2.72
CA THR A 647 -10.95 2.22 2.32
C THR A 647 -9.74 2.38 1.38
N ARG A 648 -9.05 1.29 1.03
CA ARG A 648 -7.87 1.27 0.15
C ARG A 648 -8.13 0.50 -1.13
N THR A 649 -8.60 -0.74 -1.00
CA THR A 649 -8.74 -1.70 -2.11
C THR A 649 -10.12 -2.32 -2.22
N GLY A 650 -11.08 -1.93 -1.38
CA GLY A 650 -12.47 -2.39 -1.42
C GLY A 650 -13.16 -2.13 -2.76
N GLU A 651 -14.33 -2.70 -2.97
CA GLU A 651 -15.15 -2.41 -4.15
C GLU A 651 -15.32 -0.89 -4.32
N PRO A 652 -15.20 -0.34 -5.52
CA PRO A 652 -15.25 1.12 -5.73
C PRO A 652 -16.45 1.83 -5.10
N LYS A 653 -17.65 1.24 -5.18
CA LYS A 653 -18.84 1.80 -4.56
C LYS A 653 -18.77 1.79 -3.04
N HIS A 654 -18.31 0.70 -2.44
CA HIS A 654 -18.16 0.60 -0.98
C HIS A 654 -17.14 1.61 -0.43
N LEU A 655 -16.08 1.86 -1.18
CA LEU A 655 -15.10 2.87 -0.81
C LEU A 655 -15.74 4.27 -0.78
N VAL A 656 -16.51 4.64 -1.80
CA VAL A 656 -17.26 5.91 -1.87
C VAL A 656 -18.34 5.96 -0.78
N GLU A 657 -19.09 4.90 -0.59
CA GLU A 657 -20.14 4.82 0.44
C GLU A 657 -19.56 4.96 1.84
N SER A 658 -18.41 4.31 2.12
CA SER A 658 -17.77 4.42 3.44
C SER A 658 -17.40 5.88 3.79
N LEU A 659 -16.94 6.65 2.80
CA LEU A 659 -16.62 8.07 2.98
C LEU A 659 -17.89 8.93 3.11
N ASN A 660 -18.94 8.61 2.37
CA ASN A 660 -20.23 9.30 2.48
C ASN A 660 -20.89 9.06 3.86
N TRP A 661 -20.77 7.84 4.43
CA TRP A 661 -21.22 7.56 5.81
C TRP A 661 -20.47 8.40 6.85
N GLN A 662 -19.17 8.58 6.69
CA GLN A 662 -18.36 9.44 7.55
C GLN A 662 -18.81 10.91 7.44
N CYS A 663 -18.99 11.41 6.19
CA CYS A 663 -19.47 12.75 5.92
C CYS A 663 -20.87 13.00 6.52
N TYR A 664 -21.79 12.05 6.38
CA TYR A 664 -23.12 12.11 6.99
C TYR A 664 -23.05 12.31 8.50
N TRP A 665 -22.21 11.49 9.18
CA TRP A 665 -22.10 11.51 10.63
C TRP A 665 -21.52 12.84 11.15
N PHE A 666 -20.46 13.30 10.51
CA PHE A 666 -19.85 14.57 10.87
C PHE A 666 -20.74 15.77 10.54
N ASP A 667 -21.44 15.76 9.42
CA ASP A 667 -22.37 16.84 9.09
C ASP A 667 -23.50 16.96 10.14
N ARG A 668 -24.04 15.83 10.56
CA ARG A 668 -25.09 15.79 11.59
C ARG A 668 -24.61 16.33 12.93
N TYR A 669 -23.46 15.94 13.41
CA TYR A 669 -23.03 16.22 14.78
C TYR A 669 -22.02 17.37 14.92
N LEU A 670 -21.23 17.70 13.92
CA LEU A 670 -20.34 18.86 13.97
C LEU A 670 -20.99 20.13 13.41
N ASN A 671 -21.78 20.00 12.34
CA ASN A 671 -22.49 21.15 11.76
C ASN A 671 -23.88 21.36 12.41
N GLY A 672 -24.39 20.38 13.18
CA GLY A 672 -25.74 20.43 13.75
C GLY A 672 -26.84 20.31 12.69
N ASN A 673 -26.55 19.60 11.58
CA ASN A 673 -27.51 19.40 10.51
C ASN A 673 -28.43 18.21 10.84
N ASP A 674 -29.51 18.47 11.59
CA ASP A 674 -30.50 17.44 11.94
C ASP A 674 -31.22 16.83 10.72
N ASN A 675 -31.15 17.50 9.57
CA ASN A 675 -31.72 17.01 8.30
C ASN A 675 -30.73 16.20 7.47
N ALA A 676 -29.48 16.02 7.93
CA ALA A 676 -28.53 15.14 7.28
C ALA A 676 -29.11 13.73 7.16
N LYS A 677 -29.11 13.18 5.95
CA LYS A 677 -29.60 11.82 5.69
C LYS A 677 -28.43 10.87 5.54
N PRO A 678 -28.57 9.62 6.03
CA PRO A 678 -27.59 8.59 5.71
C PRO A 678 -27.56 8.38 4.18
N PRO A 679 -26.43 7.90 3.64
CA PRO A 679 -26.38 7.47 2.25
C PRO A 679 -27.49 6.47 1.95
N ASP A 680 -28.06 6.54 0.74
CA ASP A 680 -29.12 5.62 0.30
C ASP A 680 -28.52 4.20 0.16
N ALA A 681 -28.44 3.50 1.29
CA ALA A 681 -27.90 2.14 1.35
C ALA A 681 -28.96 1.05 1.12
N PHE A 682 -30.25 1.42 0.96
CA PHE A 682 -31.37 0.48 0.81
C PHE A 682 -32.40 0.96 -0.19
#